data_f2c7f56343622cfdef545ae1af0d4a7d
#
_entry.id   f2c7f56343622cfdef545ae1af0d4a7d
#
_cell.length_a   1.000
_cell.length_b   1.000
_cell.length_c   1.000
_cell.angle_alpha   90.00
_cell.angle_beta   90.00
_cell.angle_gamma   90.00
#
_symmetry.space_group_name_H-M   'P 1'
#
loop_
_entity.id
_entity.type
_entity.pdbx_description
1 polymer ?
#
loop_
_entity_poly.entity_id
_entity_poly.type
_entity_poly.pdbx_seq_one_letter_code
_entity_poly.pdbx_strand_id
1 'polypeptide(L)'
;MKTLSIDIETFSSENLTKCGVYRYAEAPDFEVLLFGYSADGAPVQVVDLTAGETLPADVRSALTDPAVTKWAFNAQFERVCLSRYLGYPTGQYLDPSSWHCTMVWAATLGLPLSLEGVGAVLGLEKQKLKEGKDLIRYFCTPAKARDGSPIRHYPTDALEKWSLFKAYNLRDVETEMSIQQKLSKFPVTESEWRNYTLDQQINDRGIMLDRTLVTQAIRCDERFKRTHMEQARSVTGLDNPNSPVQLKAWLAEKGVEADSLSKAAVADMLEKADGEVELALSLRQELAKSSVKKYTAMQTVVGSDDRARGLIQFYGANRTGRYAGRLIQVQNLPQNHLPDLDIARALVRSGNTDAVEMLYDSVPLVLSELIRTAFVPKPGCRFYVADFSAIEARVIAWIAGEHWRQEVFANGGDIYCASASQMFHVPVEKHGVNGHLRQKGKIAELALGYGGSVGALKAMGALNYGLQEEELKPLVDAWRLSNPHITKFWWDVDKAASTCVRERTATETHGIRFYYQSGMMFVVLLSGRRLVYVKPKMGLNRFGNESVTYEGVGEQKKWLRLESYGPKFVENIVQATARDILAEAMLRLNAAGYRIVMHVHDEAVIEAPPDTSLENICSVMGQTPTWASGLLLRADGYVCDFYKKD
;
A
#
# COMPACT_ATOMS: atom_id res chain seq x y z
N MET A 1 29.73 -13.25 17.88
CA MET A 1 28.30 -13.34 17.51
C MET A 1 28.17 -13.02 16.03
N LYS A 2 27.47 -13.87 15.26
CA LYS A 2 27.18 -13.65 13.83
C LYS A 2 25.74 -13.29 13.58
N THR A 3 24.84 -13.89 14.35
CA THR A 3 23.38 -13.68 14.21
C THR A 3 22.74 -13.44 15.56
N LEU A 4 21.69 -12.63 15.58
CA LEU A 4 20.90 -12.32 16.76
C LEU A 4 19.41 -12.30 16.37
N SER A 5 18.65 -13.32 16.80
CA SER A 5 17.18 -13.33 16.68
C SER A 5 16.55 -12.62 17.87
N ILE A 6 15.58 -11.74 17.62
CA ILE A 6 15.04 -10.79 18.63
C ILE A 6 13.53 -10.74 18.53
N ASP A 7 12.88 -10.63 19.70
CA ASP A 7 11.50 -10.22 19.86
C ASP A 7 11.37 -9.36 21.11
N ILE A 8 10.62 -8.27 21.06
CA ILE A 8 10.46 -7.36 22.20
C ILE A 8 9.00 -7.12 22.54
N GLU A 9 8.74 -6.95 23.83
CA GLU A 9 7.46 -6.47 24.31
C GLU A 9 7.61 -5.06 24.85
N THR A 10 6.64 -4.18 24.52
CA THR A 10 6.77 -2.74 24.80
C THR A 10 5.48 -2.17 25.34
N PHE A 11 5.58 -1.05 26.07
CA PHE A 11 4.44 -0.24 26.48
C PHE A 11 4.51 1.15 25.87
N SER A 12 3.36 1.71 25.51
CA SER A 12 3.19 3.12 25.15
C SER A 12 1.73 3.52 25.31
N SER A 13 1.47 4.77 25.70
CA SER A 13 0.13 5.35 25.70
C SER A 13 -0.42 5.58 24.29
N GLU A 14 0.44 5.63 23.29
CA GLU A 14 0.04 5.77 21.87
C GLU A 14 -0.51 4.46 21.30
N ASN A 15 -1.51 4.55 20.44
CA ASN A 15 -2.09 3.38 19.80
C ASN A 15 -1.28 2.98 18.55
N LEU A 16 -0.46 1.93 18.66
CA LEU A 16 0.43 1.43 17.61
C LEU A 16 -0.28 1.24 16.25
N THR A 17 -1.50 0.72 16.25
CA THR A 17 -2.23 0.44 15.00
C THR A 17 -2.69 1.71 14.28
N LYS A 18 -2.86 2.82 15.00
CA LYS A 18 -3.28 4.11 14.47
C LYS A 18 -2.11 5.01 14.12
N CYS A 19 -1.09 5.08 14.98
CA CYS A 19 0.01 6.03 14.82
C CYS A 19 1.26 5.43 14.15
N GLY A 20 1.38 4.10 14.10
CA GLY A 20 2.58 3.41 13.60
C GLY A 20 3.74 3.43 14.60
N VAL A 21 4.75 2.58 14.35
CA VAL A 21 5.84 2.33 15.29
C VAL A 21 6.67 3.58 15.59
N TYR A 22 6.89 4.45 14.62
CA TYR A 22 7.73 5.65 14.81
C TYR A 22 7.12 6.60 15.85
N ARG A 23 5.85 6.95 15.70
CA ARG A 23 5.14 7.80 16.65
C ARG A 23 4.88 7.10 17.98
N TYR A 24 4.62 5.78 17.94
CA TYR A 24 4.47 4.93 19.12
C TYR A 24 5.72 4.98 20.02
N ALA A 25 6.91 4.83 19.43
CA ALA A 25 8.17 4.85 20.15
C ALA A 25 8.61 6.27 20.60
N GLU A 26 8.02 7.34 20.05
CA GLU A 26 8.26 8.72 20.49
C GLU A 26 7.45 9.13 21.72
N ALA A 27 6.49 8.31 22.17
CA ALA A 27 5.70 8.63 23.35
C ALA A 27 6.61 8.82 24.58
N PRO A 28 6.31 9.81 25.44
CA PRO A 28 7.12 10.08 26.63
C PRO A 28 7.19 8.91 27.62
N ASP A 29 6.17 8.06 27.60
CA ASP A 29 6.01 6.88 28.46
C ASP A 29 6.36 5.57 27.74
N PHE A 30 6.98 5.67 26.56
CA PHE A 30 7.43 4.48 25.83
C PHE A 30 8.49 3.73 26.64
N GLU A 31 8.31 2.42 26.76
CA GLU A 31 9.22 1.53 27.49
C GLU A 31 9.30 0.16 26.80
N VAL A 32 10.51 -0.41 26.73
CA VAL A 32 10.73 -1.82 26.39
C VAL A 32 10.62 -2.62 27.69
N LEU A 33 9.68 -3.55 27.73
CA LEU A 33 9.36 -4.34 28.92
C LEU A 33 10.18 -5.62 28.99
N LEU A 34 10.17 -6.39 27.89
CA LEU A 34 10.85 -7.66 27.73
C LEU A 34 11.70 -7.65 26.47
N PHE A 35 12.86 -8.29 26.54
CA PHE A 35 13.76 -8.49 25.42
C PHE A 35 14.11 -9.97 25.32
N GLY A 36 13.43 -10.69 24.39
CA GLY A 36 13.70 -12.06 24.05
C GLY A 36 14.77 -12.14 22.96
N TYR A 37 15.77 -13.02 23.11
CA TYR A 37 16.80 -13.16 22.10
C TYR A 37 17.45 -14.56 22.06
N SER A 38 18.01 -14.87 20.90
CA SER A 38 18.93 -15.99 20.68
C SER A 38 20.15 -15.53 19.92
N ALA A 39 21.33 -15.76 20.46
CA ALA A 39 22.63 -15.47 19.85
C ALA A 39 23.15 -16.74 19.16
N ASP A 40 23.46 -16.66 17.84
CA ASP A 40 24.02 -17.74 17.04
C ASP A 40 23.25 -19.08 17.13
N GLY A 41 21.92 -19.01 17.33
CA GLY A 41 21.05 -20.18 17.47
C GLY A 41 21.08 -20.87 18.84
N ALA A 42 21.68 -20.25 19.86
CA ALA A 42 21.64 -20.72 21.24
C ALA A 42 20.21 -20.73 21.80
N PRO A 43 19.95 -21.43 22.92
CA PRO A 43 18.66 -21.37 23.60
C PRO A 43 18.20 -19.94 23.86
N VAL A 44 16.91 -19.69 23.63
CA VAL A 44 16.32 -18.35 23.80
C VAL A 44 16.40 -17.92 25.26
N GLN A 45 16.79 -16.67 25.48
CA GLN A 45 16.81 -16.00 26.77
C GLN A 45 15.85 -14.81 26.74
N VAL A 46 15.30 -14.46 27.89
CA VAL A 46 14.43 -13.29 28.07
C VAL A 46 15.01 -12.42 29.18
N VAL A 47 15.23 -11.15 28.87
CA VAL A 47 15.66 -10.12 29.81
C VAL A 47 14.42 -9.33 30.24
N ASP A 48 14.16 -9.29 31.55
CA ASP A 48 13.06 -8.53 32.15
C ASP A 48 13.56 -7.13 32.53
N LEU A 49 13.42 -6.18 31.62
CA LEU A 49 13.88 -4.81 31.82
C LEU A 49 13.11 -4.08 32.93
N THR A 50 11.87 -4.51 33.20
CA THR A 50 11.04 -3.92 34.27
C THR A 50 11.51 -4.34 35.66
N ALA A 51 12.22 -5.47 35.78
CA ALA A 51 12.85 -5.93 37.00
C ALA A 51 14.23 -5.30 37.26
N GLY A 52 14.67 -4.39 36.40
CA GLY A 52 16.00 -3.77 36.47
C GLY A 52 17.13 -4.61 35.87
N GLU A 53 16.80 -5.71 35.19
CA GLU A 53 17.79 -6.46 34.41
C GLU A 53 18.30 -5.62 33.24
N THR A 54 19.51 -5.87 32.79
CA THR A 54 20.14 -5.16 31.68
C THR A 54 20.55 -6.13 30.56
N LEU A 55 20.56 -5.65 29.33
CA LEU A 55 21.06 -6.46 28.21
C LEU A 55 22.53 -6.84 28.47
N PRO A 56 22.93 -8.11 28.22
CA PRO A 56 24.33 -8.48 28.21
C PRO A 56 25.15 -7.57 27.27
N ALA A 57 26.38 -7.25 27.67
CA ALA A 57 27.21 -6.25 26.99
C ALA A 57 27.46 -6.61 25.51
N ASP A 58 27.65 -7.89 25.20
CA ASP A 58 27.85 -8.43 23.86
C ASP A 58 26.56 -8.32 23.02
N VAL A 59 25.39 -8.61 23.59
CA VAL A 59 24.08 -8.45 22.94
C VAL A 59 23.82 -6.97 22.66
N ARG A 60 24.06 -6.09 23.64
CA ARG A 60 23.91 -4.65 23.45
C ARG A 60 24.80 -4.11 22.32
N SER A 61 26.06 -4.56 22.26
CA SER A 61 27.01 -4.18 21.21
C SER A 61 26.55 -4.70 19.84
N ALA A 62 26.04 -5.93 19.77
CA ALA A 62 25.55 -6.55 18.54
C ALA A 62 24.41 -5.76 17.87
N LEU A 63 23.58 -5.02 18.64
CA LEU A 63 22.50 -4.22 18.06
C LEU A 63 23.02 -3.14 17.09
N THR A 64 24.19 -2.59 17.36
CA THR A 64 24.83 -1.53 16.55
C THR A 64 25.90 -2.04 15.59
N ASP A 65 26.34 -3.30 15.75
CA ASP A 65 27.39 -3.89 14.92
C ASP A 65 26.83 -4.30 13.55
N PRO A 66 27.31 -3.72 12.44
CA PRO A 66 26.88 -4.09 11.10
C PRO A 66 27.31 -5.50 10.66
N ALA A 67 28.30 -6.09 11.34
CA ALA A 67 28.76 -7.46 11.08
C ALA A 67 27.85 -8.54 11.68
N VAL A 68 26.97 -8.16 12.61
CA VAL A 68 25.98 -9.06 13.20
C VAL A 68 24.65 -8.90 12.50
N THR A 69 24.12 -9.98 11.91
CA THR A 69 22.78 -9.97 11.31
C THR A 69 21.71 -10.07 12.40
N LYS A 70 20.85 -9.08 12.49
CA LYS A 70 19.68 -9.07 13.40
C LYS A 70 18.46 -9.60 12.65
N TRP A 71 17.75 -10.53 13.27
CA TRP A 71 16.53 -11.13 12.75
C TRP A 71 15.36 -10.85 13.69
N ALA A 72 14.22 -10.49 13.12
CA ALA A 72 12.97 -10.38 13.85
C ALA A 72 11.77 -10.59 12.91
N PHE A 73 10.62 -10.96 13.46
CA PHE A 73 9.38 -11.02 12.70
C PHE A 73 8.70 -9.64 12.72
N ASN A 74 8.76 -8.90 11.63
CA ASN A 74 8.43 -7.47 11.48
C ASN A 74 9.54 -6.55 12.03
N ALA A 75 10.78 -6.84 11.65
CA ALA A 75 12.01 -6.23 12.15
C ALA A 75 12.05 -4.69 12.20
N GLN A 76 11.18 -4.00 11.44
CA GLN A 76 11.01 -2.54 11.55
C GLN A 76 10.56 -2.14 12.96
N PHE A 77 9.69 -2.93 13.59
CA PHE A 77 9.20 -2.65 14.94
C PHE A 77 10.32 -2.73 15.97
N GLU A 78 11.05 -3.83 15.99
CA GLU A 78 12.17 -4.03 16.93
C GLU A 78 13.25 -2.97 16.70
N ARG A 79 13.64 -2.72 15.45
CA ARG A 79 14.68 -1.75 15.11
C ARG A 79 14.36 -0.33 15.57
N VAL A 80 13.13 0.14 15.32
CA VAL A 80 12.69 1.49 15.70
C VAL A 80 12.57 1.62 17.23
N CYS A 81 11.94 0.64 17.87
CA CYS A 81 11.79 0.63 19.34
C CYS A 81 13.13 0.55 20.05
N LEU A 82 14.05 -0.31 19.59
CA LEU A 82 15.38 -0.44 20.16
C LEU A 82 16.25 0.79 19.89
N SER A 83 16.06 1.51 18.79
CA SER A 83 16.71 2.81 18.58
C SER A 83 16.35 3.78 19.72
N ARG A 84 15.07 3.82 20.07
CA ARG A 84 14.61 4.68 21.17
C ARG A 84 15.13 4.22 22.54
N TYR A 85 15.11 2.90 22.80
CA TYR A 85 15.68 2.31 24.01
C TYR A 85 17.18 2.63 24.18
N LEU A 86 17.94 2.68 23.08
CA LEU A 86 19.37 3.03 23.07
C LEU A 86 19.62 4.56 23.16
N GLY A 87 18.57 5.38 23.22
CA GLY A 87 18.68 6.83 23.37
C GLY A 87 18.85 7.63 22.08
N TYR A 88 18.59 7.03 20.92
CA TYR A 88 18.60 7.76 19.64
C TYR A 88 17.51 8.84 19.64
N PRO A 89 17.81 10.07 19.22
CA PRO A 89 16.82 11.13 19.13
C PRO A 89 15.83 10.87 17.96
N THR A 90 14.72 11.58 17.97
CA THR A 90 13.75 11.56 16.85
C THR A 90 14.44 11.79 15.51
N GLY A 91 14.10 10.99 14.52
CA GLY A 91 14.66 11.04 13.17
C GLY A 91 15.98 10.30 13.00
N GLN A 92 16.52 9.69 14.06
CA GLN A 92 17.70 8.82 13.99
C GLN A 92 17.33 7.41 14.47
N TYR A 93 17.78 6.42 13.72
CA TYR A 93 17.46 5.02 13.97
C TYR A 93 18.69 4.13 13.72
N LEU A 94 18.68 2.94 14.30
CA LEU A 94 19.66 1.89 14.00
C LEU A 94 19.73 1.64 12.50
N ASP A 95 20.93 1.50 11.95
CA ASP A 95 21.14 1.24 10.53
C ASP A 95 20.40 -0.04 10.10
N PRO A 96 19.51 0.01 9.09
CA PRO A 96 18.74 -1.14 8.66
C PRO A 96 19.54 -2.17 7.88
N SER A 97 20.78 -1.91 7.46
CA SER A 97 21.56 -2.74 6.54
C SER A 97 21.80 -4.16 7.04
N SER A 98 21.89 -4.34 8.35
CA SER A 98 22.11 -5.66 9.00
C SER A 98 20.83 -6.21 9.67
N TRP A 99 19.68 -5.61 9.44
CA TRP A 99 18.40 -6.08 9.93
C TRP A 99 17.64 -6.84 8.86
N HIS A 100 17.37 -8.10 9.12
CA HIS A 100 16.58 -8.97 8.27
C HIS A 100 15.21 -9.24 8.90
N CYS A 101 14.18 -9.29 8.06
CA CYS A 101 12.80 -9.45 8.51
C CYS A 101 12.24 -10.80 8.04
N THR A 102 11.92 -11.69 8.98
CA THR A 102 11.36 -13.01 8.67
C THR A 102 9.94 -12.91 8.09
N MET A 103 9.18 -11.85 8.42
CA MET A 103 7.91 -11.56 7.75
C MET A 103 8.11 -11.24 6.27
N VAL A 104 9.15 -10.48 5.91
CA VAL A 104 9.51 -10.20 4.51
C VAL A 104 9.93 -11.48 3.80
N TRP A 105 10.75 -12.32 4.46
CA TRP A 105 11.12 -13.63 3.91
C TRP A 105 9.88 -14.49 3.62
N ALA A 106 8.96 -14.61 4.58
CA ALA A 106 7.69 -15.31 4.38
C ALA A 106 6.87 -14.72 3.22
N ALA A 107 6.81 -13.39 3.11
CA ALA A 107 6.11 -12.69 2.04
C ALA A 107 6.68 -13.02 0.65
N THR A 108 8.01 -13.12 0.49
CA THR A 108 8.64 -13.52 -0.78
C THR A 108 8.26 -14.93 -1.23
N LEU A 109 7.80 -15.76 -0.32
CA LEU A 109 7.31 -17.11 -0.56
C LEU A 109 5.76 -17.20 -0.63
N GLY A 110 5.09 -16.05 -0.68
CA GLY A 110 3.62 -15.98 -0.77
C GLY A 110 2.88 -16.41 0.49
N LEU A 111 3.57 -16.50 1.63
CA LEU A 111 3.02 -16.89 2.94
C LEU A 111 2.31 -15.70 3.63
N PRO A 112 1.52 -15.94 4.70
CA PRO A 112 0.89 -14.87 5.48
C PRO A 112 1.89 -13.87 6.06
N LEU A 113 1.40 -12.66 6.41
CA LEU A 113 2.21 -11.58 7.01
C LEU A 113 2.06 -11.53 8.55
N SER A 114 1.76 -12.66 9.20
CA SER A 114 1.70 -12.77 10.65
C SER A 114 2.42 -14.02 11.14
N LEU A 115 3.13 -13.91 12.25
CA LEU A 115 3.89 -15.01 12.86
C LEU A 115 3.00 -16.25 13.08
N GLU A 116 1.81 -16.04 13.65
CA GLU A 116 0.79 -17.09 13.86
C GLU A 116 0.37 -17.74 12.53
N GLY A 117 0.08 -16.91 11.50
CA GLY A 117 -0.36 -17.39 10.20
C GLY A 117 0.73 -18.20 9.47
N VAL A 118 1.97 -17.74 9.49
CA VAL A 118 3.10 -18.45 8.88
C VAL A 118 3.33 -19.78 9.61
N GLY A 119 3.35 -19.77 10.95
CA GLY A 119 3.51 -20.98 11.76
C GLY A 119 2.42 -22.03 11.47
N ALA A 120 1.17 -21.59 11.33
CA ALA A 120 0.05 -22.47 10.99
C ALA A 120 0.18 -23.08 9.59
N VAL A 121 0.53 -22.27 8.57
CA VAL A 121 0.70 -22.75 7.19
C VAL A 121 1.87 -23.72 7.05
N LEU A 122 2.96 -23.48 7.79
CA LEU A 122 4.15 -24.33 7.79
C LEU A 122 4.00 -25.57 8.70
N GLY A 123 2.92 -25.69 9.47
CA GLY A 123 2.67 -26.80 10.39
C GLY A 123 3.73 -26.91 11.48
N LEU A 124 4.10 -25.78 12.09
CA LEU A 124 5.10 -25.78 13.16
C LEU A 124 4.54 -26.39 14.44
N GLU A 125 5.34 -27.19 15.14
CA GLU A 125 5.01 -27.73 16.47
C GLU A 125 4.96 -26.60 17.52
N LYS A 126 5.95 -25.71 17.47
CA LYS A 126 6.01 -24.51 18.30
C LYS A 126 5.26 -23.39 17.58
N GLN A 127 4.07 -23.09 18.04
CA GLN A 127 3.23 -22.01 17.54
C GLN A 127 3.06 -20.93 18.60
N LYS A 128 2.66 -19.74 18.17
CA LYS A 128 2.35 -18.60 19.05
C LYS A 128 1.29 -18.99 20.09
N LEU A 129 1.50 -18.60 21.34
CA LEU A 129 0.56 -18.86 22.42
C LEU A 129 -0.75 -18.07 22.22
N LYS A 130 -1.90 -18.73 22.40
CA LYS A 130 -3.21 -18.11 22.16
C LYS A 130 -3.53 -16.97 23.13
N GLU A 131 -3.02 -17.05 24.34
CA GLU A 131 -3.19 -16.06 25.42
C GLU A 131 -2.46 -14.75 25.15
N GLY A 132 -1.54 -14.71 24.18
CA GLY A 132 -0.69 -13.56 23.92
C GLY A 132 -1.44 -12.25 23.64
N LYS A 133 -2.58 -12.30 22.95
CA LYS A 133 -3.38 -11.10 22.67
C LYS A 133 -3.92 -10.43 23.93
N ASP A 134 -4.32 -11.22 24.92
CA ASP A 134 -4.85 -10.70 26.17
C ASP A 134 -3.72 -10.19 27.07
N LEU A 135 -2.53 -10.81 27.03
CA LEU A 135 -1.35 -10.37 27.74
C LEU A 135 -0.82 -9.04 27.16
N ILE A 136 -0.73 -8.92 25.84
CA ILE A 136 -0.37 -7.66 25.16
C ILE A 136 -1.36 -6.56 25.53
N ARG A 137 -2.67 -6.84 25.49
CA ARG A 137 -3.68 -5.85 25.89
C ARG A 137 -3.50 -5.45 27.35
N TYR A 138 -3.12 -6.37 28.24
CA TYR A 138 -2.98 -6.11 29.67
C TYR A 138 -1.73 -5.29 29.97
N PHE A 139 -0.57 -5.65 29.44
CA PHE A 139 0.71 -5.02 29.80
C PHE A 139 1.19 -3.94 28.84
N CYS A 140 0.83 -4.02 27.55
CA CYS A 140 1.40 -3.16 26.51
C CYS A 140 0.50 -1.97 26.12
N THR A 141 -0.76 -1.95 26.58
CA THR A 141 -1.70 -0.87 26.24
C THR A 141 -2.37 -0.30 27.47
N PRO A 142 -2.66 1.02 27.50
CA PRO A 142 -3.43 1.59 28.60
C PRO A 142 -4.82 0.97 28.69
N ALA A 143 -5.19 0.52 29.88
CA ALA A 143 -6.56 0.17 30.23
C ALA A 143 -7.36 1.44 30.57
N LYS A 144 -8.69 1.33 30.62
CA LYS A 144 -9.56 2.43 31.05
C LYS A 144 -10.12 2.12 32.44
N ALA A 145 -9.96 3.07 33.35
CA ALA A 145 -10.64 3.08 34.65
C ALA A 145 -12.16 3.25 34.47
N ARG A 146 -12.91 3.07 35.54
CA ARG A 146 -14.37 3.29 35.55
C ARG A 146 -14.77 4.73 35.22
N ASP A 147 -13.91 5.70 35.55
CA ASP A 147 -14.09 7.12 35.25
C ASP A 147 -13.55 7.51 33.85
N GLY A 148 -13.03 6.53 33.08
CA GLY A 148 -12.49 6.72 31.73
C GLY A 148 -11.02 7.14 31.69
N SER A 149 -10.36 7.37 32.84
CA SER A 149 -8.93 7.68 32.89
C SER A 149 -8.06 6.50 32.46
N PRO A 150 -6.88 6.74 31.85
CA PRO A 150 -5.97 5.66 31.47
C PRO A 150 -5.32 5.04 32.71
N ILE A 151 -5.27 3.70 32.75
CA ILE A 151 -4.54 2.93 33.77
C ILE A 151 -3.46 2.13 33.06
N ARG A 152 -2.27 2.08 33.66
CA ARG A 152 -1.20 1.16 33.28
C ARG A 152 -1.15 0.00 34.27
N HIS A 153 -1.06 -1.22 33.75
CA HIS A 153 -0.78 -2.41 34.56
C HIS A 153 0.72 -2.71 34.58
N TYR A 154 1.22 -2.99 35.76
CA TYR A 154 2.61 -3.33 36.01
C TYR A 154 2.76 -4.85 36.26
N PRO A 155 3.97 -5.41 36.13
CA PRO A 155 4.24 -6.81 36.44
C PRO A 155 3.76 -7.24 37.83
N THR A 156 3.89 -6.36 38.79
CA THR A 156 3.48 -6.58 40.21
C THR A 156 1.98 -6.72 40.40
N ASP A 157 1.16 -6.22 39.45
CA ASP A 157 -0.30 -6.29 39.55
C ASP A 157 -0.82 -7.69 39.23
N ALA A 158 -0.05 -8.53 38.49
CA ALA A 158 -0.45 -9.86 38.08
C ALA A 158 0.78 -10.75 37.77
N LEU A 159 1.47 -11.22 38.78
CA LEU A 159 2.73 -11.98 38.66
C LEU A 159 2.60 -13.24 37.81
N GLU A 160 1.48 -13.98 37.91
CA GLU A 160 1.25 -15.17 37.08
C GLU A 160 1.12 -14.80 35.60
N LYS A 161 0.37 -13.74 35.28
CA LYS A 161 0.27 -13.25 33.90
C LYS A 161 1.62 -12.76 33.38
N TRP A 162 2.42 -12.11 34.24
CA TRP A 162 3.75 -11.67 33.86
C TRP A 162 4.69 -12.83 33.54
N SER A 163 4.66 -13.89 34.36
CA SER A 163 5.41 -15.12 34.08
C SER A 163 5.00 -15.76 32.75
N LEU A 164 3.70 -15.80 32.47
CA LEU A 164 3.18 -16.28 31.19
C LEU A 164 3.60 -15.35 30.02
N PHE A 165 3.68 -14.05 30.25
CA PHE A 165 4.10 -13.08 29.23
C PHE A 165 5.59 -13.22 28.87
N LYS A 166 6.45 -13.52 29.85
CA LYS A 166 7.86 -13.89 29.58
C LYS A 166 7.95 -15.17 28.76
N ALA A 167 7.16 -16.18 29.08
CA ALA A 167 7.09 -17.42 28.30
C ALA A 167 6.55 -17.19 26.89
N TYR A 168 5.64 -16.21 26.72
CA TYR A 168 5.12 -15.79 25.43
C TYR A 168 6.21 -15.14 24.56
N ASN A 169 6.96 -14.17 25.07
CA ASN A 169 8.08 -13.51 24.37
C ASN A 169 9.16 -14.52 23.96
N LEU A 170 9.52 -15.45 24.86
CA LEU A 170 10.44 -16.55 24.55
C LEU A 170 9.92 -17.40 23.37
N ARG A 171 8.63 -17.74 23.39
CA ARG A 171 7.98 -18.54 22.37
C ARG A 171 7.94 -17.84 21.02
N ASP A 172 7.77 -16.53 20.97
CA ASP A 172 7.74 -15.77 19.72
C ASP A 172 9.12 -15.81 19.04
N VAL A 173 10.24 -15.71 19.79
CA VAL A 173 11.59 -15.91 19.24
C VAL A 173 11.79 -17.34 18.74
N GLU A 174 11.41 -18.38 19.53
CA GLU A 174 11.52 -19.77 19.11
C GLU A 174 10.71 -20.06 17.82
N THR A 175 9.52 -19.48 17.71
CA THR A 175 8.65 -19.64 16.54
C THR A 175 9.29 -18.98 15.32
N GLU A 176 9.82 -17.77 15.48
CA GLU A 176 10.52 -17.03 14.42
C GLU A 176 11.74 -17.81 13.91
N MET A 177 12.59 -18.34 14.80
CA MET A 177 13.74 -19.15 14.45
C MET A 177 13.33 -20.45 13.72
N SER A 178 12.23 -21.08 14.15
CA SER A 178 11.68 -22.26 13.48
C SER A 178 11.20 -21.95 12.06
N ILE A 179 10.64 -20.76 11.84
CA ILE A 179 10.30 -20.27 10.49
C ILE A 179 11.56 -20.10 9.66
N GLN A 180 12.59 -19.41 10.16
CA GLN A 180 13.87 -19.25 9.45
C GLN A 180 14.43 -20.60 9.01
N GLN A 181 14.45 -21.59 9.90
CA GLN A 181 14.92 -22.94 9.60
C GLN A 181 14.13 -23.59 8.47
N LYS A 182 12.80 -23.49 8.48
CA LYS A 182 11.93 -24.02 7.41
C LYS A 182 12.16 -23.31 6.07
N LEU A 183 12.36 -22.00 6.10
CA LEU A 183 12.54 -21.18 4.91
C LEU A 183 13.98 -21.22 4.35
N SER A 184 14.96 -21.74 5.08
CA SER A 184 16.38 -21.73 4.74
C SER A 184 16.72 -22.31 3.36
N LYS A 185 15.88 -23.21 2.84
CA LYS A 185 16.00 -23.79 1.48
C LYS A 185 15.67 -22.77 0.36
N PHE A 186 15.02 -21.66 0.71
CA PHE A 186 14.56 -20.64 -0.23
C PHE A 186 14.97 -19.25 0.28
N PRO A 187 16.26 -18.93 0.31
CA PRO A 187 16.72 -17.65 0.85
C PRO A 187 16.20 -16.48 0.02
N VAL A 188 16.03 -15.35 0.68
CA VAL A 188 15.81 -14.05 0.03
C VAL A 188 17.11 -13.66 -0.68
N THR A 189 16.99 -13.10 -1.89
CA THR A 189 18.16 -12.66 -2.66
C THR A 189 18.79 -11.43 -2.02
N GLU A 190 20.10 -11.26 -2.24
CA GLU A 190 20.85 -10.08 -1.79
C GLU A 190 20.24 -8.76 -2.35
N SER A 191 19.75 -8.80 -3.60
CA SER A 191 19.07 -7.64 -4.21
C SER A 191 17.80 -7.26 -3.46
N GLU A 192 17.01 -8.23 -2.99
CA GLU A 192 15.80 -7.94 -2.21
C GLU A 192 16.12 -7.42 -0.80
N TRP A 193 17.21 -7.89 -0.16
CA TRP A 193 17.66 -7.30 1.09
C TRP A 193 18.13 -5.86 0.93
N ARG A 194 18.82 -5.53 -0.17
CA ARG A 194 19.17 -4.14 -0.49
C ARG A 194 17.94 -3.27 -0.73
N ASN A 195 16.93 -3.80 -1.43
CA ASN A 195 15.66 -3.11 -1.61
C ASN A 195 14.94 -2.88 -0.28
N TYR A 196 14.94 -3.88 0.61
CA TYR A 196 14.38 -3.77 1.96
C TYR A 196 15.12 -2.72 2.80
N THR A 197 16.44 -2.70 2.76
CA THR A 197 17.25 -1.69 3.45
C THR A 197 16.89 -0.27 2.97
N LEU A 198 16.77 -0.06 1.66
CA LEU A 198 16.36 1.24 1.11
C LEU A 198 14.94 1.62 1.53
N ASP A 199 13.99 0.67 1.51
CA ASP A 199 12.63 0.90 2.00
C ASP A 199 12.62 1.37 3.46
N GLN A 200 13.41 0.72 4.31
CA GLN A 200 13.55 1.12 5.71
C GLN A 200 14.16 2.53 5.84
N GLN A 201 15.17 2.87 5.04
CA GLN A 201 15.74 4.21 5.01
C GLN A 201 14.75 5.27 4.55
N ILE A 202 13.89 4.97 3.57
CA ILE A 202 12.82 5.87 3.11
C ILE A 202 11.79 6.09 4.23
N ASN A 203 11.38 5.01 4.89
CA ASN A 203 10.46 5.09 6.04
C ASN A 203 11.07 5.86 7.22
N ASP A 204 12.37 5.71 7.50
CA ASP A 204 13.10 6.46 8.54
C ASP A 204 13.19 7.96 8.24
N ARG A 205 13.45 8.32 6.97
CA ARG A 205 13.45 9.73 6.53
C ARG A 205 12.08 10.36 6.72
N GLY A 206 11.02 9.63 6.34
CA GLY A 206 9.66 10.10 6.33
C GLY A 206 9.45 11.33 5.43
N ILE A 207 8.25 11.83 5.37
CA ILE A 207 7.88 13.02 4.60
C ILE A 207 7.27 14.08 5.51
N MET A 208 7.62 15.34 5.31
CA MET A 208 7.12 16.45 6.11
C MET A 208 5.66 16.76 5.79
N LEU A 209 4.89 17.13 6.80
CA LEU A 209 3.48 17.54 6.69
C LEU A 209 3.32 19.02 7.07
N ASP A 210 2.48 19.73 6.33
CA ASP A 210 1.99 21.04 6.71
C ASP A 210 0.94 20.89 7.81
N ARG A 211 1.38 20.88 9.08
CA ARG A 211 0.48 20.72 10.25
C ARG A 211 -0.58 21.81 10.34
N THR A 212 -0.28 23.01 9.88
CA THR A 212 -1.24 24.11 9.85
C THR A 212 -2.39 23.76 8.91
N LEU A 213 -2.08 23.35 7.67
CA LEU A 213 -3.10 22.91 6.72
C LEU A 213 -3.91 21.73 7.26
N VAL A 214 -3.25 20.71 7.81
CA VAL A 214 -3.92 19.54 8.39
C VAL A 214 -4.89 19.92 9.50
N THR A 215 -4.45 20.77 10.44
CA THR A 215 -5.29 21.23 11.56
C THR A 215 -6.47 22.06 11.09
N GLN A 216 -6.24 22.98 10.16
CA GLN A 216 -7.30 23.85 9.64
C GLN A 216 -8.30 23.08 8.76
N ALA A 217 -7.85 22.09 7.99
CA ALA A 217 -8.73 21.21 7.23
C ALA A 217 -9.69 20.42 8.15
N ILE A 218 -9.19 19.90 9.27
CA ILE A 218 -10.03 19.21 10.27
C ILE A 218 -11.05 20.18 10.86
N ARG A 219 -10.63 21.37 11.27
CA ARG A 219 -11.54 22.40 11.82
C ARG A 219 -12.61 22.86 10.81
N CYS A 220 -12.20 23.02 9.55
CA CYS A 220 -13.12 23.38 8.46
C CYS A 220 -14.20 22.31 8.27
N ASP A 221 -13.82 21.04 8.25
CA ASP A 221 -14.78 19.92 8.17
C ASP A 221 -15.69 19.83 9.40
N GLU A 222 -15.15 19.99 10.60
CA GLU A 222 -15.95 19.98 11.83
C GLU A 222 -16.99 21.08 11.86
N ARG A 223 -16.62 22.29 11.42
CA ARG A 223 -17.55 23.42 11.27
C ARG A 223 -18.62 23.10 10.24
N PHE A 224 -18.23 22.68 9.04
CA PHE A 224 -19.13 22.30 7.95
C PHE A 224 -20.12 21.23 8.41
N LYS A 225 -19.64 20.14 9.02
CA LYS A 225 -20.50 19.05 9.50
C LYS A 225 -21.48 19.48 10.58
N ARG A 226 -21.04 20.34 11.48
CA ARG A 226 -21.95 20.90 12.53
C ARG A 226 -23.09 21.69 11.90
N THR A 227 -22.79 22.64 11.02
CA THR A 227 -23.79 23.46 10.32
C THR A 227 -24.76 22.60 9.51
N HIS A 228 -24.24 21.64 8.72
CA HIS A 228 -25.09 20.78 7.90
C HIS A 228 -25.91 19.79 8.72
N MET A 229 -25.40 19.34 9.86
CA MET A 229 -26.14 18.50 10.79
C MET A 229 -27.29 19.27 11.46
N GLU A 230 -27.07 20.53 11.83
CA GLU A 230 -28.12 21.42 12.36
C GLU A 230 -29.19 21.68 11.31
N GLN A 231 -28.83 21.96 10.07
CA GLN A 231 -29.77 22.09 8.95
C GLN A 231 -30.55 20.79 8.71
N ALA A 232 -29.88 19.63 8.67
CA ALA A 232 -30.54 18.35 8.48
C ALA A 232 -31.53 18.03 9.61
N ARG A 233 -31.20 18.37 10.86
CA ARG A 233 -32.14 18.28 11.99
C ARG A 233 -33.35 19.19 11.84
N SER A 234 -33.12 20.43 11.40
CA SER A 234 -34.20 21.41 11.18
C SER A 234 -35.19 20.95 10.11
N VAL A 235 -34.66 20.32 9.03
CA VAL A 235 -35.50 19.84 7.90
C VAL A 235 -36.24 18.56 8.26
N THR A 236 -35.55 17.62 8.92
CA THR A 236 -36.11 16.28 9.15
C THR A 236 -36.80 16.10 10.50
N GLY A 237 -36.50 16.96 11.48
CA GLY A 237 -36.95 16.78 12.86
C GLY A 237 -36.30 15.60 13.60
N LEU A 238 -35.29 14.94 13.00
CA LEU A 238 -34.62 13.76 13.56
C LEU A 238 -33.52 14.15 14.55
N ASP A 239 -33.35 13.37 15.61
CA ASP A 239 -32.24 13.52 16.55
C ASP A 239 -30.89 13.29 15.86
N ASN A 240 -30.84 12.26 14.99
CA ASN A 240 -29.67 11.94 14.21
C ASN A 240 -29.98 11.65 12.74
N PRO A 241 -30.04 12.70 11.89
CA PRO A 241 -30.25 12.54 10.44
C PRO A 241 -29.24 11.66 9.72
N ASN A 242 -28.06 11.40 10.33
CA ASN A 242 -27.06 10.48 9.79
C ASN A 242 -27.35 9.00 10.11
N SER A 243 -28.28 8.71 11.00
CA SER A 243 -28.69 7.33 11.27
C SER A 243 -29.45 6.76 10.08
N PRO A 244 -28.95 5.66 9.45
CA PRO A 244 -29.67 5.03 8.35
C PRO A 244 -31.10 4.60 8.72
N VAL A 245 -31.28 4.19 9.96
CA VAL A 245 -32.59 3.74 10.46
C VAL A 245 -33.57 4.91 10.56
N GLN A 246 -33.16 6.01 11.21
CA GLN A 246 -34.02 7.18 11.37
C GLN A 246 -34.34 7.86 10.02
N LEU A 247 -33.33 8.01 9.16
CA LEU A 247 -33.53 8.66 7.86
C LEU A 247 -34.42 7.82 6.93
N LYS A 248 -34.28 6.50 6.90
CA LYS A 248 -35.17 5.62 6.12
C LYS A 248 -36.61 5.70 6.60
N ALA A 249 -36.85 5.73 7.92
CA ALA A 249 -38.18 5.87 8.47
C ALA A 249 -38.82 7.24 8.06
N TRP A 250 -38.06 8.33 8.16
CA TRP A 250 -38.50 9.65 7.74
C TRP A 250 -38.80 9.72 6.23
N LEU A 251 -37.94 9.13 5.37
CA LEU A 251 -38.17 9.06 3.93
C LEU A 251 -39.45 8.28 3.60
N ALA A 252 -39.71 7.17 4.29
CA ALA A 252 -40.96 6.42 4.13
C ALA A 252 -42.20 7.24 4.52
N GLU A 253 -42.15 8.04 5.59
CA GLU A 253 -43.20 8.97 5.97
C GLU A 253 -43.44 10.04 4.88
N LYS A 254 -42.41 10.43 4.13
CA LYS A 254 -42.50 11.36 2.98
C LYS A 254 -42.85 10.65 1.66
N GLY A 255 -43.15 9.33 1.70
CA GLY A 255 -43.54 8.55 0.51
C GLY A 255 -42.38 8.04 -0.35
N VAL A 256 -41.16 8.09 0.18
CA VAL A 256 -39.95 7.60 -0.51
C VAL A 256 -39.47 6.30 0.13
N GLU A 257 -39.61 5.19 -0.57
CA GLU A 257 -39.04 3.89 -0.14
C GLU A 257 -37.54 3.82 -0.46
N ALA A 258 -36.71 3.56 0.56
CA ALA A 258 -35.27 3.48 0.43
C ALA A 258 -34.74 2.14 0.98
N ASP A 259 -34.41 1.22 0.10
CA ASP A 259 -33.79 -0.06 0.49
C ASP A 259 -32.35 0.14 1.00
N SER A 260 -31.64 1.10 0.41
CA SER A 260 -30.25 1.43 0.71
C SER A 260 -30.05 2.96 0.76
N LEU A 261 -29.12 3.41 1.61
CA LEU A 261 -28.58 4.77 1.62
C LEU A 261 -27.11 4.79 1.15
N SER A 262 -26.73 3.87 0.25
CA SER A 262 -25.44 3.90 -0.43
C SER A 262 -25.33 5.14 -1.32
N LYS A 263 -24.09 5.53 -1.69
CA LYS A 263 -23.85 6.70 -2.53
C LYS A 263 -24.65 6.65 -3.85
N ALA A 264 -24.74 5.48 -4.49
CA ALA A 264 -25.51 5.29 -5.71
C ALA A 264 -27.01 5.43 -5.46
N ALA A 265 -27.56 4.76 -4.43
CA ALA A 265 -28.97 4.81 -4.11
C ALA A 265 -29.43 6.25 -3.73
N VAL A 266 -28.59 7.01 -3.02
CA VAL A 266 -28.88 8.41 -2.69
C VAL A 266 -28.86 9.28 -3.96
N ALA A 267 -27.92 9.05 -4.88
CA ALA A 267 -27.86 9.76 -6.16
C ALA A 267 -29.13 9.49 -7.01
N ASP A 268 -29.53 8.21 -7.13
CA ASP A 268 -30.74 7.81 -7.87
C ASP A 268 -32.04 8.41 -7.26
N MET A 269 -32.09 8.52 -5.93
CA MET A 269 -33.22 9.17 -5.26
C MET A 269 -33.25 10.69 -5.46
N LEU A 270 -32.08 11.34 -5.46
CA LEU A 270 -31.96 12.79 -5.69
C LEU A 270 -32.44 13.22 -7.08
N GLU A 271 -32.29 12.37 -8.11
CA GLU A 271 -32.81 12.67 -9.46
C GLU A 271 -34.35 12.81 -9.50
N LYS A 272 -35.04 12.28 -8.50
CA LYS A 272 -36.53 12.22 -8.43
C LYS A 272 -37.09 12.96 -7.24
N ALA A 273 -36.22 13.43 -6.34
CA ALA A 273 -36.63 14.11 -5.11
C ALA A 273 -36.85 15.60 -5.33
N ASP A 274 -37.73 16.17 -4.54
CA ASP A 274 -37.96 17.60 -4.47
C ASP A 274 -38.11 18.09 -3.02
N GLY A 275 -38.08 19.40 -2.82
CA GLY A 275 -38.36 20.06 -1.54
C GLY A 275 -37.51 19.56 -0.36
N GLU A 276 -38.19 19.20 0.73
CA GLU A 276 -37.54 18.75 1.96
C GLU A 276 -36.75 17.42 1.78
N VAL A 277 -37.23 16.53 0.92
CA VAL A 277 -36.59 15.25 0.65
C VAL A 277 -35.29 15.46 -0.12
N GLU A 278 -35.32 16.29 -1.17
CA GLU A 278 -34.14 16.66 -1.92
C GLU A 278 -33.07 17.29 -1.01
N LEU A 279 -33.48 18.25 -0.18
CA LEU A 279 -32.58 18.93 0.75
C LEU A 279 -31.99 17.95 1.78
N ALA A 280 -32.78 17.07 2.37
CA ALA A 280 -32.32 16.10 3.35
C ALA A 280 -31.33 15.06 2.73
N LEU A 281 -31.60 14.59 1.51
CA LEU A 281 -30.72 13.68 0.78
C LEU A 281 -29.43 14.37 0.35
N SER A 282 -29.47 15.62 -0.10
CA SER A 282 -28.28 16.42 -0.44
C SER A 282 -27.41 16.66 0.79
N LEU A 283 -27.97 17.05 1.92
CA LEU A 283 -27.24 17.18 3.18
C LEU A 283 -26.64 15.86 3.64
N ARG A 284 -27.37 14.75 3.47
CA ARG A 284 -26.87 13.40 3.75
C ARG A 284 -25.67 13.03 2.88
N GLN A 285 -25.73 13.35 1.59
CA GLN A 285 -24.65 13.10 0.64
C GLN A 285 -23.37 13.87 1.03
N GLU A 286 -23.51 15.15 1.38
CA GLU A 286 -22.38 15.98 1.82
C GLU A 286 -21.79 15.50 3.16
N LEU A 287 -22.62 15.17 4.15
CA LEU A 287 -22.20 14.65 5.44
C LEU A 287 -21.53 13.27 5.36
N ALA A 288 -21.83 12.46 4.35
CA ALA A 288 -21.25 11.14 4.14
C ALA A 288 -19.83 11.16 3.56
N LYS A 289 -19.37 12.30 3.02
CA LYS A 289 -18.02 12.43 2.46
C LYS A 289 -16.96 12.29 3.57
N SER A 290 -15.98 11.39 3.35
CA SER A 290 -15.04 10.95 4.40
C SER A 290 -13.59 11.40 4.19
N SER A 291 -13.38 12.41 3.33
CA SER A 291 -12.03 12.91 2.96
C SER A 291 -11.17 13.32 4.17
N VAL A 292 -11.78 13.81 5.23
CA VAL A 292 -11.10 14.27 6.46
C VAL A 292 -10.41 13.15 7.25
N LYS A 293 -10.81 11.90 7.07
CA LYS A 293 -10.11 10.77 7.72
C LYS A 293 -8.62 10.73 7.40
N LYS A 294 -8.22 11.22 6.22
CA LYS A 294 -6.81 11.32 5.84
C LYS A 294 -6.07 12.35 6.67
N TYR A 295 -6.66 13.52 6.91
CA TYR A 295 -6.06 14.56 7.77
C TYR A 295 -5.95 14.10 9.24
N THR A 296 -6.97 13.42 9.75
CA THR A 296 -6.92 12.82 11.09
C THR A 296 -5.81 11.76 11.19
N ALA A 297 -5.65 10.94 10.15
CA ALA A 297 -4.55 9.97 10.08
C ALA A 297 -3.18 10.70 10.06
N MET A 298 -3.04 11.77 9.26
CA MET A 298 -1.83 12.60 9.22
C MET A 298 -1.49 13.18 10.61
N GLN A 299 -2.49 13.75 11.30
CA GLN A 299 -2.33 14.30 12.65
C GLN A 299 -1.89 13.24 13.66
N THR A 300 -2.38 12.00 13.52
CA THR A 300 -2.06 10.89 14.42
C THR A 300 -0.65 10.35 14.19
N VAL A 301 -0.17 10.35 12.94
CA VAL A 301 1.09 9.71 12.53
C VAL A 301 2.29 10.65 12.62
N VAL A 302 2.07 11.97 12.53
CA VAL A 302 3.16 12.94 12.47
C VAL A 302 3.99 12.95 13.74
N GLY A 303 5.32 12.86 13.58
CA GLY A 303 6.29 12.95 14.66
C GLY A 303 6.51 14.37 15.18
N SER A 304 7.33 14.52 16.19
CA SER A 304 7.67 15.81 16.81
C SER A 304 8.42 16.77 15.86
N ASP A 305 9.05 16.24 14.82
CA ASP A 305 9.78 16.97 13.77
C ASP A 305 8.93 17.23 12.51
N ASP A 306 7.61 17.16 12.63
CA ASP A 306 6.62 17.37 11.56
C ASP A 306 6.70 16.34 10.40
N ARG A 307 7.43 15.23 10.57
CA ARG A 307 7.53 14.18 9.56
C ARG A 307 6.64 12.99 9.87
N ALA A 308 5.94 12.49 8.85
CA ALA A 308 5.20 11.24 8.89
C ALA A 308 6.11 10.10 8.40
N ARG A 309 6.20 9.02 9.18
CA ARG A 309 7.09 7.88 8.95
C ARG A 309 6.33 6.55 8.92
N GLY A 310 6.95 5.51 8.36
CA GLY A 310 6.35 4.19 8.31
C GLY A 310 5.13 4.11 7.39
N LEU A 311 5.09 4.93 6.34
CA LEU A 311 3.96 5.04 5.43
C LEU A 311 3.91 3.95 4.37
N ILE A 312 4.99 3.17 4.22
CA ILE A 312 5.16 2.17 3.18
C ILE A 312 5.52 0.83 3.81
N GLN A 313 4.89 -0.22 3.35
CA GLN A 313 5.21 -1.60 3.70
C GLN A 313 5.89 -2.29 2.53
N PHE A 314 7.13 -2.69 2.75
CA PHE A 314 7.88 -3.52 1.82
C PHE A 314 7.16 -4.86 1.61
N TYR A 315 7.04 -5.28 0.36
CA TYR A 315 6.38 -6.53 -0.01
C TYR A 315 4.92 -6.65 0.52
N GLY A 316 4.23 -5.52 0.71
CA GLY A 316 2.89 -5.49 1.31
C GLY A 316 1.82 -6.17 0.44
N ALA A 317 2.01 -6.22 -0.88
CA ALA A 317 1.25 -7.06 -1.82
C ALA A 317 2.05 -8.34 -2.09
N ASN A 318 1.95 -9.33 -1.22
CA ASN A 318 2.80 -10.52 -1.22
C ASN A 318 2.76 -11.37 -2.50
N ARG A 319 1.71 -11.24 -3.34
CA ARG A 319 1.62 -11.95 -4.63
C ARG A 319 2.60 -11.42 -5.67
N THR A 320 2.74 -10.11 -5.76
CA THR A 320 3.59 -9.43 -6.76
C THR A 320 4.88 -8.86 -6.18
N GLY A 321 4.93 -8.70 -4.86
CA GLY A 321 6.00 -8.01 -4.14
C GLY A 321 5.91 -6.48 -4.22
N ARG A 322 4.77 -5.93 -4.70
CA ARG A 322 4.54 -4.48 -4.72
C ARG A 322 4.51 -3.92 -3.30
N TYR A 323 4.94 -2.69 -3.17
CA TYR A 323 4.83 -1.93 -1.93
C TYR A 323 3.37 -1.62 -1.61
N ALA A 324 3.00 -1.58 -0.34
CA ALA A 324 1.65 -1.18 0.08
C ALA A 324 1.70 0.06 0.97
N GLY A 325 0.69 0.93 0.83
CA GLY A 325 0.52 2.07 1.73
C GLY A 325 0.09 1.61 3.13
N ARG A 326 0.59 2.31 4.15
CA ARG A 326 0.18 2.14 5.55
C ARG A 326 -0.29 3.47 6.12
N LEU A 327 -0.99 3.42 7.25
CA LEU A 327 -1.41 4.58 8.02
C LEU A 327 -2.21 5.60 7.18
N ILE A 328 -1.57 6.55 6.54
CA ILE A 328 -2.21 7.54 5.67
C ILE A 328 -2.69 6.91 4.35
N GLN A 329 -2.18 5.74 3.96
CA GLN A 329 -2.50 5.08 2.68
C GLN A 329 -2.13 5.94 1.47
N VAL A 330 -0.85 6.30 1.36
CA VAL A 330 -0.32 7.22 0.33
C VAL A 330 -0.54 6.71 -1.10
N GLN A 331 -0.64 5.39 -1.30
CA GLN A 331 -0.96 4.77 -2.59
C GLN A 331 -2.40 5.08 -3.07
N ASN A 332 -3.30 5.51 -2.16
CA ASN A 332 -4.72 5.73 -2.44
C ASN A 332 -5.14 7.16 -2.11
N LEU A 333 -4.33 8.14 -2.47
CA LEU A 333 -4.68 9.55 -2.33
C LEU A 333 -5.51 10.02 -3.53
N PRO A 334 -6.55 10.85 -3.32
CA PRO A 334 -7.31 11.45 -4.41
C PRO A 334 -6.40 12.23 -5.36
N GLN A 335 -6.78 12.33 -6.63
CA GLN A 335 -6.11 13.22 -7.59
C GLN A 335 -6.59 14.66 -7.39
N ASN A 336 -5.79 15.62 -7.82
CA ASN A 336 -6.13 17.03 -7.78
C ASN A 336 -6.74 17.42 -9.15
N HIS A 337 -7.92 18.08 -9.14
CA HIS A 337 -8.62 18.54 -10.33
C HIS A 337 -9.00 20.02 -10.25
N LEU A 338 -8.85 20.65 -9.07
CA LEU A 338 -9.13 22.07 -8.89
C LEU A 338 -8.13 22.90 -9.70
N PRO A 339 -8.61 23.78 -10.60
CA PRO A 339 -7.74 24.62 -11.41
C PRO A 339 -7.00 25.69 -10.59
N ASP A 340 -7.55 26.09 -9.47
CA ASP A 340 -7.05 27.09 -8.53
C ASP A 340 -6.57 26.47 -7.19
N LEU A 341 -5.93 25.32 -7.27
CA LEU A 341 -5.48 24.51 -6.14
C LEU A 341 -4.67 25.32 -5.10
N ASP A 342 -3.82 26.23 -5.54
CA ASP A 342 -3.01 27.10 -4.67
C ASP A 342 -3.87 28.05 -3.84
N ILE A 343 -4.93 28.63 -4.44
CA ILE A 343 -5.88 29.54 -3.77
C ILE A 343 -6.68 28.76 -2.73
N ALA A 344 -7.25 27.62 -3.14
CA ALA A 344 -8.02 26.76 -2.22
C ALA A 344 -7.16 26.33 -1.02
N ARG A 345 -5.89 25.94 -1.28
CA ARG A 345 -4.94 25.59 -0.24
C ARG A 345 -4.65 26.75 0.71
N ALA A 346 -4.42 27.94 0.20
CA ALA A 346 -4.16 29.14 1.02
C ALA A 346 -5.34 29.49 1.91
N LEU A 347 -6.57 29.44 1.39
CA LEU A 347 -7.80 29.70 2.14
C LEU A 347 -8.01 28.71 3.28
N VAL A 348 -7.90 27.41 3.00
CA VAL A 348 -8.04 26.40 4.05
C VAL A 348 -6.90 26.52 5.08
N ARG A 349 -5.67 26.72 4.64
CA ARG A 349 -4.51 26.86 5.53
C ARG A 349 -4.60 28.08 6.45
N SER A 350 -5.18 29.18 5.97
CA SER A 350 -5.43 30.39 6.79
C SER A 350 -6.61 30.24 7.77
N GLY A 351 -7.41 29.17 7.64
CA GLY A 351 -8.63 28.96 8.43
C GLY A 351 -9.83 29.80 7.96
N ASN A 352 -9.77 30.38 6.76
CA ASN A 352 -10.86 31.20 6.21
C ASN A 352 -11.97 30.31 5.61
N THR A 353 -12.69 29.62 6.47
CA THR A 353 -13.78 28.71 6.09
C THR A 353 -14.89 29.41 5.34
N ASP A 354 -15.24 30.66 5.73
CA ASP A 354 -16.29 31.45 5.07
C ASP A 354 -15.97 31.68 3.59
N ALA A 355 -14.71 32.00 3.26
CA ALA A 355 -14.29 32.15 1.87
C ALA A 355 -14.33 30.84 1.10
N VAL A 356 -14.00 29.71 1.75
CA VAL A 356 -14.11 28.38 1.12
C VAL A 356 -15.58 28.05 0.81
N GLU A 357 -16.48 28.27 1.75
CA GLU A 357 -17.93 28.06 1.58
C GLU A 357 -18.54 28.99 0.51
N MET A 358 -18.00 30.21 0.37
CA MET A 358 -18.50 31.19 -0.62
C MET A 358 -17.99 30.92 -2.04
N LEU A 359 -16.76 30.41 -2.19
CA LEU A 359 -16.10 30.28 -3.49
C LEU A 359 -16.24 28.88 -4.11
N TYR A 360 -16.60 27.87 -3.30
CA TYR A 360 -16.67 26.48 -3.75
C TYR A 360 -18.00 25.84 -3.37
N ASP A 361 -18.57 25.08 -4.29
CA ASP A 361 -19.87 24.41 -4.11
C ASP A 361 -19.87 23.35 -3.01
N SER A 362 -18.70 22.75 -2.70
CA SER A 362 -18.59 21.67 -1.73
C SER A 362 -17.28 21.73 -0.96
N VAL A 363 -17.36 22.10 0.31
CA VAL A 363 -16.21 22.08 1.24
C VAL A 363 -15.55 20.69 1.32
N PRO A 364 -16.27 19.57 1.49
CA PRO A 364 -15.65 18.26 1.52
C PRO A 364 -14.91 17.89 0.23
N LEU A 365 -15.37 18.38 -0.93
CA LEU A 365 -14.67 18.17 -2.19
C LEU A 365 -13.34 18.93 -2.20
N VAL A 366 -13.34 20.20 -1.83
CA VAL A 366 -12.11 21.01 -1.71
C VAL A 366 -11.13 20.35 -0.76
N LEU A 367 -11.58 19.93 0.42
CA LEU A 367 -10.72 19.23 1.37
C LEU A 367 -10.16 17.92 0.82
N SER A 368 -10.92 17.19 0.01
CA SER A 368 -10.45 15.98 -0.68
C SER A 368 -9.35 16.29 -1.70
N GLU A 369 -9.53 17.33 -2.49
CA GLU A 369 -8.57 17.82 -3.48
C GLU A 369 -7.24 18.27 -2.85
N LEU A 370 -7.27 18.80 -1.64
CA LEU A 370 -6.13 19.35 -0.92
C LEU A 370 -5.30 18.29 -0.14
N ILE A 371 -5.75 17.03 -0.03
CA ILE A 371 -5.07 16.01 0.78
C ILE A 371 -3.60 15.86 0.41
N ARG A 372 -3.30 15.76 -0.90
CA ARG A 372 -1.90 15.62 -1.37
C ARG A 372 -1.05 16.83 -1.00
N THR A 373 -1.62 18.02 -1.02
CA THR A 373 -0.90 19.28 -0.76
C THR A 373 -0.46 19.44 0.69
N ALA A 374 -0.92 18.57 1.60
CA ALA A 374 -0.44 18.52 2.97
C ALA A 374 1.00 17.98 3.08
N PHE A 375 1.48 17.23 2.08
CA PHE A 375 2.87 16.79 2.03
C PHE A 375 3.73 17.93 1.46
N VAL A 376 4.73 18.36 2.21
CA VAL A 376 5.61 19.48 1.87
C VAL A 376 7.08 19.05 2.02
N PRO A 377 8.01 19.64 1.24
CA PRO A 377 9.42 19.42 1.46
C PRO A 377 9.90 20.16 2.72
N LYS A 378 11.05 19.77 3.26
CA LYS A 378 11.69 20.51 4.33
C LYS A 378 12.07 21.93 3.86
N PRO A 379 12.20 22.92 4.77
CA PRO A 379 12.65 24.26 4.44
C PRO A 379 13.95 24.26 3.62
N GLY A 380 13.99 25.06 2.56
CA GLY A 380 15.13 25.15 1.65
C GLY A 380 15.21 24.04 0.59
N CYS A 381 14.19 23.16 0.52
CA CYS A 381 14.09 22.14 -0.51
C CYS A 381 12.77 22.26 -1.29
N ARG A 382 12.72 21.57 -2.43
CA ARG A 382 11.50 21.32 -3.21
C ARG A 382 11.31 19.83 -3.41
N PHE A 383 10.12 19.42 -3.81
CA PHE A 383 9.89 18.07 -4.31
C PHE A 383 10.21 17.99 -5.79
N TYR A 384 10.95 16.95 -6.13
CA TYR A 384 11.20 16.48 -7.48
C TYR A 384 10.49 15.13 -7.59
N VAL A 385 9.42 15.10 -8.36
CA VAL A 385 8.61 13.90 -8.57
C VAL A 385 8.98 13.34 -9.93
N ALA A 386 9.49 12.13 -9.97
CA ALA A 386 9.80 11.42 -11.19
C ALA A 386 8.92 10.17 -11.30
N ASP A 387 8.24 9.98 -12.42
CA ASP A 387 7.24 8.94 -12.67
C ASP A 387 7.57 8.17 -13.95
N PHE A 388 7.40 6.85 -13.94
CA PHE A 388 7.52 6.06 -15.15
C PHE A 388 6.31 6.26 -16.05
N SER A 389 6.54 6.63 -17.29
CA SER A 389 5.49 6.78 -18.29
C SER A 389 4.94 5.42 -18.72
N ALA A 390 3.69 5.10 -18.34
CA ALA A 390 2.95 3.90 -18.74
C ALA A 390 3.72 2.58 -18.55
N ILE A 391 4.35 2.38 -17.38
CA ILE A 391 5.28 1.27 -17.13
C ILE A 391 4.68 -0.11 -17.41
N GLU A 392 3.46 -0.39 -16.94
CA GLU A 392 2.83 -1.71 -17.14
C GLU A 392 2.55 -1.97 -18.64
N ALA A 393 2.13 -0.93 -19.40
CA ALA A 393 1.91 -1.05 -20.83
C ALA A 393 3.22 -1.30 -21.61
N ARG A 394 4.33 -0.70 -21.17
CA ARG A 394 5.66 -0.95 -21.74
C ARG A 394 6.14 -2.36 -21.43
N VAL A 395 6.01 -2.81 -20.20
CA VAL A 395 6.44 -4.14 -19.73
C VAL A 395 5.67 -5.25 -20.44
N ILE A 396 4.33 -5.15 -20.53
CA ILE A 396 3.55 -6.19 -21.21
C ILE A 396 3.85 -6.24 -22.71
N ALA A 397 4.00 -5.08 -23.38
CA ALA A 397 4.37 -5.01 -24.79
C ALA A 397 5.76 -5.62 -25.07
N TRP A 398 6.72 -5.35 -24.18
CA TRP A 398 8.07 -5.88 -24.27
C TRP A 398 8.12 -7.39 -24.08
N ILE A 399 7.52 -7.92 -23.00
CA ILE A 399 7.53 -9.36 -22.72
C ILE A 399 6.75 -10.16 -23.78
N ALA A 400 5.59 -9.63 -24.22
CA ALA A 400 4.77 -10.28 -25.24
C ALA A 400 5.36 -10.16 -26.65
N GLY A 401 6.23 -9.18 -26.92
CA GLY A 401 6.72 -8.88 -28.26
C GLY A 401 5.70 -8.14 -29.14
N GLU A 402 4.87 -7.28 -28.56
CA GLU A 402 3.88 -6.49 -29.29
C GLU A 402 4.53 -5.29 -29.97
N HIS A 403 5.02 -5.47 -31.20
CA HIS A 403 5.92 -4.55 -31.89
C HIS A 403 5.34 -3.16 -32.15
N TRP A 404 4.06 -3.05 -32.57
CA TRP A 404 3.46 -1.74 -32.85
C TRP A 404 3.45 -0.83 -31.60
N ARG A 405 3.26 -1.42 -30.40
CA ARG A 405 3.33 -0.69 -29.13
C ARG A 405 4.75 -0.22 -28.83
N GLN A 406 5.72 -1.09 -29.08
CA GLN A 406 7.14 -0.73 -28.89
C GLN A 406 7.54 0.42 -29.85
N GLU A 407 7.05 0.42 -31.09
CA GLU A 407 7.25 1.52 -32.04
C GLU A 407 6.62 2.84 -31.55
N VAL A 408 5.39 2.78 -30.99
CA VAL A 408 4.74 3.95 -30.37
C VAL A 408 5.62 4.52 -29.24
N PHE A 409 6.15 3.66 -28.37
CA PHE A 409 7.03 4.09 -27.29
C PHE A 409 8.40 4.60 -27.77
N ALA A 410 8.96 3.99 -28.78
CA ALA A 410 10.22 4.42 -29.39
C ALA A 410 10.13 5.84 -29.97
N ASN A 411 8.98 6.16 -30.57
CA ASN A 411 8.69 7.47 -31.17
C ASN A 411 8.14 8.50 -30.15
N GLY A 412 8.13 8.19 -28.86
CA GLY A 412 7.60 9.06 -27.81
C GLY A 412 6.09 9.27 -27.84
N GLY A 413 5.35 8.37 -28.53
CA GLY A 413 3.90 8.45 -28.68
C GLY A 413 3.13 8.13 -27.41
N ASP A 414 1.88 8.62 -27.35
CA ASP A 414 0.93 8.33 -26.27
C ASP A 414 0.19 7.01 -26.56
N ILE A 415 0.42 5.99 -25.75
CA ILE A 415 -0.19 4.66 -25.94
C ILE A 415 -1.71 4.68 -25.89
N TYR A 416 -2.30 5.59 -25.12
CA TYR A 416 -3.76 5.72 -25.02
C TYR A 416 -4.37 6.31 -26.31
N CYS A 417 -3.69 7.29 -26.92
CA CYS A 417 -4.06 7.81 -28.22
C CYS A 417 -3.89 6.73 -29.31
N ALA A 418 -2.76 6.04 -29.30
CA ALA A 418 -2.46 4.99 -30.27
C ALA A 418 -3.45 3.84 -30.19
N SER A 419 -3.79 3.38 -28.99
CA SER A 419 -4.78 2.33 -28.75
C SER A 419 -6.17 2.76 -29.23
N ALA A 420 -6.59 4.00 -28.93
CA ALA A 420 -7.84 4.55 -29.44
C ALA A 420 -7.83 4.61 -30.97
N SER A 421 -6.71 5.04 -31.58
CA SER A 421 -6.59 5.06 -33.05
C SER A 421 -6.76 3.68 -33.68
N GLN A 422 -6.18 2.64 -33.06
CA GLN A 422 -6.33 1.26 -33.51
C GLN A 422 -7.77 0.75 -33.39
N MET A 423 -8.43 1.03 -32.25
CA MET A 423 -9.79 0.55 -31.98
C MET A 423 -10.87 1.24 -32.83
N PHE A 424 -10.71 2.55 -33.04
CA PHE A 424 -11.72 3.36 -33.74
C PHE A 424 -11.38 3.61 -35.21
N HIS A 425 -10.19 3.19 -35.67
CA HIS A 425 -9.70 3.38 -37.05
C HIS A 425 -9.66 4.85 -37.50
N VAL A 426 -9.37 5.76 -36.56
CA VAL A 426 -9.23 7.20 -36.79
C VAL A 426 -7.98 7.73 -36.12
N PRO A 427 -7.33 8.78 -36.62
CA PRO A 427 -6.23 9.41 -35.92
C PRO A 427 -6.70 10.05 -34.61
N VAL A 428 -5.96 9.84 -33.52
CA VAL A 428 -6.27 10.39 -32.20
C VAL A 428 -5.03 11.11 -31.67
N GLU A 429 -5.16 12.39 -31.34
CA GLU A 429 -4.10 13.23 -30.78
C GLU A 429 -4.54 13.79 -29.42
N LYS A 430 -3.62 13.85 -28.45
CA LYS A 430 -3.93 14.23 -27.05
C LYS A 430 -4.64 15.58 -26.94
N HIS A 431 -4.22 16.58 -27.72
CA HIS A 431 -4.77 17.94 -27.74
C HIS A 431 -5.19 18.38 -29.16
N GLY A 432 -5.59 17.43 -29.99
CA GLY A 432 -5.92 17.63 -31.40
C GLY A 432 -7.09 16.80 -31.85
N VAL A 433 -6.96 16.29 -33.09
CA VAL A 433 -8.01 15.53 -33.76
C VAL A 433 -8.45 14.32 -32.92
N ASN A 434 -9.76 14.20 -32.70
CA ASN A 434 -10.38 13.09 -31.95
C ASN A 434 -9.84 12.91 -30.52
N GLY A 435 -9.28 13.94 -29.90
CA GLY A 435 -8.65 13.87 -28.58
C GLY A 435 -9.56 13.34 -27.46
N HIS A 436 -10.89 13.50 -27.59
CA HIS A 436 -11.89 12.93 -26.69
C HIS A 436 -11.86 11.38 -26.63
N LEU A 437 -11.39 10.72 -27.69
CA LEU A 437 -11.26 9.26 -27.73
C LEU A 437 -10.09 8.72 -26.90
N ARG A 438 -9.11 9.58 -26.56
CA ARG A 438 -7.97 9.19 -25.75
C ARG A 438 -8.39 8.56 -24.40
N GLN A 439 -9.44 9.11 -23.75
CA GLN A 439 -9.94 8.57 -22.50
C GLN A 439 -10.54 7.17 -22.68
N LYS A 440 -11.22 6.92 -23.81
CA LYS A 440 -11.72 5.58 -24.16
C LYS A 440 -10.56 4.60 -24.38
N GLY A 441 -9.49 5.04 -25.03
CA GLY A 441 -8.25 4.28 -25.17
C GLY A 441 -7.61 3.95 -23.82
N LYS A 442 -7.56 4.92 -22.90
CA LYS A 442 -7.04 4.70 -21.54
C LYS A 442 -7.83 3.64 -20.77
N ILE A 443 -9.15 3.70 -20.83
CA ILE A 443 -10.04 2.72 -20.18
C ILE A 443 -9.81 1.32 -20.77
N ALA A 444 -9.73 1.21 -22.10
CA ALA A 444 -9.46 -0.05 -22.77
C ALA A 444 -8.10 -0.64 -22.37
N GLU A 445 -7.04 0.16 -22.35
CA GLU A 445 -5.72 -0.28 -21.91
C GLU A 445 -5.71 -0.84 -20.49
N LEU A 446 -6.32 -0.13 -19.56
CA LEU A 446 -6.38 -0.54 -18.16
C LEU A 446 -7.29 -1.75 -17.92
N ALA A 447 -8.39 -1.86 -18.67
CA ALA A 447 -9.37 -2.93 -18.49
C ALA A 447 -8.99 -4.22 -19.22
N LEU A 448 -8.43 -4.14 -20.44
CA LEU A 448 -8.32 -5.28 -21.35
C LEU A 448 -6.95 -5.95 -21.35
N GLY A 449 -5.90 -5.25 -20.92
CA GLY A 449 -4.52 -5.74 -20.92
C GLY A 449 -4.31 -7.08 -20.20
N TYR A 450 -5.17 -7.38 -19.25
CA TYR A 450 -5.13 -8.60 -18.43
C TYR A 450 -6.38 -9.48 -18.61
N GLY A 451 -6.85 -9.59 -19.84
CA GLY A 451 -7.95 -10.47 -20.21
C GLY A 451 -9.33 -10.01 -19.77
N GLY A 452 -9.46 -8.75 -19.37
CA GLY A 452 -10.75 -8.14 -19.09
C GLY A 452 -11.70 -8.21 -20.28
N SER A 453 -12.99 -8.04 -20.01
CA SER A 453 -14.06 -8.04 -21.01
C SER A 453 -15.05 -6.92 -20.69
N VAL A 454 -16.27 -6.98 -21.22
CA VAL A 454 -17.33 -5.98 -21.03
C VAL A 454 -17.51 -5.59 -19.55
N GLY A 455 -17.50 -6.57 -18.64
CA GLY A 455 -17.61 -6.29 -17.20
C GLY A 455 -16.47 -5.42 -16.65
N ALA A 456 -15.24 -5.62 -17.13
CA ALA A 456 -14.09 -4.80 -16.73
C ALA A 456 -14.20 -3.37 -17.27
N LEU A 457 -14.65 -3.20 -18.51
CA LEU A 457 -14.90 -1.88 -19.10
C LEU A 457 -15.96 -1.10 -18.30
N LYS A 458 -17.08 -1.77 -17.95
CA LYS A 458 -18.14 -1.17 -17.10
C LYS A 458 -17.60 -0.76 -15.73
N ALA A 459 -16.84 -1.64 -15.06
CA ALA A 459 -16.22 -1.36 -13.77
C ALA A 459 -15.24 -0.17 -13.81
N MET A 460 -14.58 0.04 -14.95
CA MET A 460 -13.69 1.18 -15.19
C MET A 460 -14.44 2.46 -15.62
N GLY A 461 -15.78 2.44 -15.60
CA GLY A 461 -16.59 3.60 -15.90
C GLY A 461 -16.78 3.91 -17.39
N ALA A 462 -16.62 2.94 -18.27
CA ALA A 462 -16.75 3.15 -19.71
C ALA A 462 -18.05 3.86 -20.11
N LEU A 463 -19.18 3.51 -19.49
CA LEU A 463 -20.48 4.14 -19.73
C LEU A 463 -20.49 5.62 -19.31
N ASN A 464 -19.82 5.99 -18.23
CA ASN A 464 -19.71 7.36 -17.74
C ASN A 464 -18.91 8.27 -18.69
N TYR A 465 -18.10 7.68 -19.56
CA TYR A 465 -17.30 8.37 -20.58
C TYR A 465 -17.95 8.31 -21.98
N GLY A 466 -19.26 8.01 -22.03
CA GLY A 466 -20.08 8.11 -23.24
C GLY A 466 -20.00 6.90 -24.20
N LEU A 467 -19.49 5.74 -23.73
CA LEU A 467 -19.64 4.50 -24.46
C LEU A 467 -21.02 3.89 -24.20
N GLN A 468 -21.66 3.37 -25.24
CA GLN A 468 -22.93 2.66 -25.11
C GLN A 468 -22.66 1.18 -24.81
N GLU A 469 -23.63 0.48 -24.21
CA GLU A 469 -23.46 -0.92 -23.81
C GLU A 469 -23.17 -1.84 -25.01
N GLU A 470 -23.80 -1.56 -26.15
CA GLU A 470 -23.64 -2.29 -27.40
C GLU A 470 -22.24 -2.12 -28.02
N GLU A 471 -21.55 -1.02 -27.72
CA GLU A 471 -20.19 -0.74 -28.21
C GLU A 471 -19.11 -1.53 -27.44
N LEU A 472 -19.40 -1.99 -26.22
CA LEU A 472 -18.39 -2.54 -25.33
C LEU A 472 -17.81 -3.87 -25.85
N LYS A 473 -18.66 -4.77 -26.37
CA LYS A 473 -18.17 -6.06 -26.88
C LYS A 473 -17.35 -5.91 -28.18
N PRO A 474 -17.80 -5.12 -29.19
CA PRO A 474 -16.97 -4.79 -30.34
C PRO A 474 -15.62 -4.17 -29.96
N LEU A 475 -15.59 -3.31 -28.94
CA LEU A 475 -14.36 -2.68 -28.45
C LEU A 475 -13.37 -3.69 -27.87
N VAL A 476 -13.86 -4.65 -27.07
CA VAL A 476 -13.05 -5.75 -26.54
C VAL A 476 -12.43 -6.56 -27.69
N ASP A 477 -13.21 -6.89 -28.70
CA ASP A 477 -12.76 -7.69 -29.84
C ASP A 477 -11.75 -6.92 -30.69
N ALA A 478 -11.99 -5.63 -30.95
CA ALA A 478 -11.06 -4.76 -31.67
C ALA A 478 -9.72 -4.63 -30.94
N TRP A 479 -9.74 -4.44 -29.62
CA TRP A 479 -8.52 -4.37 -28.82
C TRP A 479 -7.71 -5.68 -28.89
N ARG A 480 -8.39 -6.83 -28.74
CA ARG A 480 -7.72 -8.14 -28.81
C ARG A 480 -7.14 -8.42 -30.18
N LEU A 481 -7.84 -8.02 -31.23
CA LEU A 481 -7.36 -8.15 -32.61
C LEU A 481 -6.13 -7.28 -32.86
N SER A 482 -6.09 -6.08 -32.29
CA SER A 482 -4.94 -5.17 -32.39
C SER A 482 -3.74 -5.60 -31.53
N ASN A 483 -3.94 -6.52 -30.56
CA ASN A 483 -2.91 -6.97 -29.64
C ASN A 483 -2.74 -8.50 -29.63
N PRO A 484 -2.44 -9.12 -30.80
CA PRO A 484 -2.39 -10.58 -30.93
C PRO A 484 -1.26 -11.23 -30.11
N HIS A 485 -0.13 -10.56 -29.94
CA HIS A 485 0.99 -11.08 -29.16
C HIS A 485 0.68 -11.06 -27.65
N ILE A 486 -0.02 -10.03 -27.15
CA ILE A 486 -0.46 -9.96 -25.75
C ILE A 486 -1.49 -11.06 -25.48
N THR A 487 -2.47 -11.24 -26.37
CA THR A 487 -3.48 -12.30 -26.20
C THR A 487 -2.86 -13.70 -26.26
N LYS A 488 -1.88 -13.91 -27.16
CA LYS A 488 -1.11 -15.16 -27.21
C LYS A 488 -0.31 -15.37 -25.93
N PHE A 489 0.33 -14.33 -25.39
CA PHE A 489 1.09 -14.38 -24.14
C PHE A 489 0.25 -14.86 -22.96
N TRP A 490 -1.04 -14.45 -22.86
CA TRP A 490 -1.92 -14.97 -21.82
C TRP A 490 -2.04 -16.49 -21.84
N TRP A 491 -2.20 -17.06 -23.02
CA TRP A 491 -2.44 -18.50 -23.17
C TRP A 491 -1.15 -19.32 -23.13
N ASP A 492 -0.06 -18.76 -23.60
CA ASP A 492 1.27 -19.38 -23.44
C ASP A 492 1.64 -19.51 -21.96
N VAL A 493 1.38 -18.47 -21.17
CA VAL A 493 1.60 -18.49 -19.71
C VAL A 493 0.64 -19.46 -19.01
N ASP A 494 -0.64 -19.48 -19.41
CA ASP A 494 -1.62 -20.43 -18.87
C ASP A 494 -1.18 -21.88 -19.07
N LYS A 495 -0.79 -22.19 -20.31
CA LYS A 495 -0.27 -23.52 -20.67
C LYS A 495 0.99 -23.88 -19.88
N ALA A 496 1.95 -22.96 -19.78
CA ALA A 496 3.18 -23.19 -19.04
C ALA A 496 2.93 -23.45 -17.56
N ALA A 497 2.10 -22.63 -16.90
CA ALA A 497 1.74 -22.80 -15.50
C ALA A 497 0.95 -24.10 -15.25
N SER A 498 -0.07 -24.37 -16.09
CA SER A 498 -0.90 -25.58 -15.95
C SER A 498 -0.08 -26.87 -16.16
N THR A 499 0.81 -26.90 -17.16
CA THR A 499 1.72 -28.03 -17.39
C THR A 499 2.67 -28.23 -16.23
N CYS A 500 3.27 -27.14 -15.72
CA CYS A 500 4.16 -27.19 -14.56
C CYS A 500 3.47 -27.79 -13.34
N VAL A 501 2.22 -27.42 -13.08
CA VAL A 501 1.46 -27.91 -11.91
C VAL A 501 1.00 -29.36 -12.11
N ARG A 502 0.50 -29.71 -13.29
CA ARG A 502 -0.04 -31.04 -13.61
C ARG A 502 1.06 -32.09 -13.64
N GLU A 503 2.15 -31.80 -14.31
CA GLU A 503 3.24 -32.76 -14.60
C GLU A 503 4.41 -32.62 -13.61
N ARG A 504 4.43 -31.57 -12.79
CA ARG A 504 5.53 -31.23 -11.87
C ARG A 504 6.88 -31.09 -12.58
N THR A 505 6.85 -30.63 -13.83
CA THR A 505 8.02 -30.38 -14.66
C THR A 505 8.29 -28.90 -14.80
N ALA A 506 9.53 -28.53 -15.13
CA ALA A 506 9.86 -27.14 -15.44
C ALA A 506 9.36 -26.80 -16.85
N THR A 507 8.77 -25.62 -17.00
CA THR A 507 8.33 -25.04 -18.27
C THR A 507 8.86 -23.64 -18.41
N GLU A 508 8.92 -23.14 -19.64
CA GLU A 508 9.36 -21.77 -19.92
C GLU A 508 8.57 -21.19 -21.10
N THR A 509 8.27 -19.90 -21.02
CA THR A 509 7.68 -19.13 -22.10
C THR A 509 8.04 -17.64 -21.94
N HIS A 510 8.31 -16.93 -23.04
CA HIS A 510 8.67 -15.51 -23.05
C HIS A 510 9.77 -15.12 -22.05
N GLY A 511 10.75 -16.03 -21.82
CA GLY A 511 11.81 -15.84 -20.81
C GLY A 511 11.37 -16.02 -19.36
N ILE A 512 10.09 -16.34 -19.13
CA ILE A 512 9.54 -16.62 -17.80
C ILE A 512 9.58 -18.13 -17.55
N ARG A 513 10.27 -18.55 -16.49
CA ARG A 513 10.41 -19.96 -16.13
C ARG A 513 9.48 -20.33 -14.99
N PHE A 514 8.82 -21.48 -15.13
CA PHE A 514 7.96 -22.08 -14.12
C PHE A 514 8.59 -23.38 -13.64
N TYR A 515 8.64 -23.61 -12.33
CA TYR A 515 9.08 -24.91 -11.79
C TYR A 515 8.36 -25.23 -10.49
N TYR A 516 8.22 -26.53 -10.20
CA TYR A 516 7.58 -27.05 -8.99
C TYR A 516 8.63 -27.55 -8.02
N GLN A 517 8.63 -27.09 -6.78
CA GLN A 517 9.55 -27.53 -5.74
C GLN A 517 8.91 -27.44 -4.35
N SER A 518 9.06 -28.48 -3.54
CA SER A 518 8.64 -28.48 -2.12
C SER A 518 7.19 -28.03 -1.88
N GLY A 519 6.26 -28.43 -2.76
CA GLY A 519 4.85 -28.06 -2.63
C GLY A 519 4.52 -26.63 -3.11
N MET A 520 5.41 -25.99 -3.84
CA MET A 520 5.22 -24.64 -4.39
C MET A 520 5.54 -24.61 -5.88
N MET A 521 4.79 -23.81 -6.63
CA MET A 521 5.17 -23.40 -7.98
C MET A 521 5.88 -22.05 -7.91
N PHE A 522 7.04 -21.99 -8.48
CA PHE A 522 7.85 -20.77 -8.63
C PHE A 522 7.73 -20.25 -10.06
N VAL A 523 7.48 -18.95 -10.19
CA VAL A 523 7.51 -18.21 -11.46
C VAL A 523 8.71 -17.28 -11.40
N VAL A 524 9.75 -17.57 -12.17
CA VAL A 524 10.99 -16.77 -12.20
C VAL A 524 10.82 -15.67 -13.23
N LEU A 525 10.88 -14.44 -12.78
CA LEU A 525 10.81 -13.24 -13.61
C LEU A 525 12.14 -13.00 -14.33
N LEU A 526 12.13 -12.17 -15.35
CA LEU A 526 13.33 -11.73 -16.08
C LEU A 526 14.37 -11.05 -15.16
N SER A 527 13.93 -10.43 -14.08
CA SER A 527 14.80 -9.88 -13.02
C SER A 527 15.50 -10.94 -12.15
N GLY A 528 15.14 -12.22 -12.32
CA GLY A 528 15.59 -13.31 -11.45
C GLY A 528 14.79 -13.46 -10.15
N ARG A 529 13.93 -12.51 -9.80
CA ARG A 529 13.04 -12.62 -8.64
C ARG A 529 11.94 -13.66 -8.91
N ARG A 530 11.41 -14.26 -7.87
CA ARG A 530 10.44 -15.35 -7.95
C ARG A 530 9.09 -14.94 -7.37
N LEU A 531 8.01 -15.23 -8.10
CA LEU A 531 6.66 -15.27 -7.53
C LEU A 531 6.36 -16.69 -7.10
N VAL A 532 5.66 -16.86 -5.98
CA VAL A 532 5.43 -18.18 -5.40
C VAL A 532 3.94 -18.45 -5.20
N TYR A 533 3.50 -19.63 -5.65
CA TYR A 533 2.14 -20.13 -5.49
C TYR A 533 2.18 -21.37 -4.61
N VAL A 534 1.59 -21.28 -3.41
CA VAL A 534 1.68 -22.32 -2.38
C VAL A 534 0.66 -23.43 -2.62
N LYS A 535 1.07 -24.69 -2.50
CA LYS A 535 0.26 -25.90 -2.71
C LYS A 535 -0.60 -25.83 -3.98
N PRO A 536 0.01 -25.54 -5.15
CA PRO A 536 -0.72 -25.44 -6.39
C PRO A 536 -1.25 -26.83 -6.81
N LYS A 537 -2.46 -26.85 -7.38
CA LYS A 537 -3.06 -28.04 -7.99
C LYS A 537 -4.05 -27.64 -9.07
N MET A 538 -4.31 -28.54 -9.99
CA MET A 538 -5.41 -28.36 -10.95
C MET A 538 -6.75 -28.48 -10.21
N GLY A 539 -7.71 -27.65 -10.60
CA GLY A 539 -9.06 -27.64 -10.05
C GLY A 539 -10.03 -26.97 -11.00
N LEU A 540 -11.31 -26.93 -10.66
CA LEU A 540 -12.31 -26.21 -11.45
C LEU A 540 -12.41 -24.76 -10.98
N ASN A 541 -12.44 -23.83 -11.94
CA ASN A 541 -12.74 -22.43 -11.67
C ASN A 541 -14.26 -22.20 -11.52
N ARG A 542 -14.66 -21.00 -11.18
CA ARG A 542 -16.07 -20.60 -11.00
C ARG A 542 -16.95 -20.80 -12.25
N PHE A 543 -16.36 -21.01 -13.41
CA PHE A 543 -17.05 -21.28 -14.67
C PHE A 543 -17.06 -22.76 -15.06
N GLY A 544 -16.52 -23.65 -14.21
CA GLY A 544 -16.45 -25.09 -14.45
C GLY A 544 -15.31 -25.55 -15.35
N ASN A 545 -14.41 -24.65 -15.73
CA ASN A 545 -13.22 -24.98 -16.53
C ASN A 545 -12.04 -25.34 -15.63
N GLU A 546 -11.17 -26.24 -16.13
CA GLU A 546 -9.94 -26.60 -15.41
C GLU A 546 -8.98 -25.39 -15.35
N SER A 547 -8.46 -25.11 -14.18
CA SER A 547 -7.49 -24.04 -13.95
C SER A 547 -6.56 -24.36 -12.79
N VAL A 548 -5.45 -23.62 -12.67
CA VAL A 548 -4.55 -23.72 -11.53
C VAL A 548 -5.23 -23.10 -10.31
N THR A 549 -5.24 -23.84 -9.20
CA THR A 549 -5.63 -23.34 -7.88
C THR A 549 -4.46 -23.41 -6.92
N TYR A 550 -4.41 -22.53 -5.94
CA TYR A 550 -3.33 -22.45 -4.96
C TYR A 550 -3.83 -21.91 -3.62
N GLU A 551 -3.08 -22.08 -2.55
CA GLU A 551 -3.38 -21.48 -1.26
C GLU A 551 -2.73 -20.10 -1.16
N GLY A 552 -3.47 -19.12 -0.61
CA GLY A 552 -3.00 -17.75 -0.48
C GLY A 552 -3.94 -16.89 0.36
N VAL A 553 -3.55 -15.65 0.59
CA VAL A 553 -4.36 -14.66 1.30
C VAL A 553 -5.40 -14.08 0.34
N GLY A 554 -6.68 -14.30 0.63
CA GLY A 554 -7.80 -13.76 -0.13
C GLY A 554 -8.17 -12.33 0.26
N GLU A 555 -9.21 -11.76 -0.38
CA GLU A 555 -9.69 -10.38 -0.18
C GLU A 555 -10.02 -10.06 1.28
N GLN A 556 -10.58 -11.01 2.02
CA GLN A 556 -10.89 -10.86 3.45
C GLN A 556 -9.67 -11.07 4.37
N LYS A 557 -8.45 -11.08 3.82
CA LYS A 557 -7.20 -11.37 4.55
C LYS A 557 -7.17 -12.75 5.23
N LYS A 558 -7.99 -13.70 4.77
CA LYS A 558 -8.00 -15.09 5.23
C LYS A 558 -7.18 -15.96 4.29
N TRP A 559 -6.50 -16.95 4.86
CA TRP A 559 -5.80 -17.98 4.09
C TRP A 559 -6.82 -18.96 3.54
N LEU A 560 -6.89 -19.06 2.22
CA LEU A 560 -7.87 -19.88 1.51
C LEU A 560 -7.33 -20.33 0.14
N ARG A 561 -8.07 -21.23 -0.51
CA ARG A 561 -7.76 -21.65 -1.87
C ARG A 561 -8.30 -20.64 -2.87
N LEU A 562 -7.40 -20.19 -3.73
CA LEU A 562 -7.63 -19.22 -4.79
C LEU A 562 -7.49 -19.90 -6.15
N GLU A 563 -8.13 -19.36 -7.17
CA GLU A 563 -7.94 -19.75 -8.57
C GLU A 563 -7.04 -18.75 -9.32
N SER A 564 -6.32 -19.23 -10.34
CA SER A 564 -5.59 -18.38 -11.27
C SER A 564 -5.65 -18.94 -12.68
N TYR A 565 -5.50 -18.06 -13.64
CA TYR A 565 -5.57 -18.35 -15.07
C TYR A 565 -4.61 -17.45 -15.83
N GLY A 566 -4.37 -17.73 -17.12
CA GLY A 566 -3.35 -17.07 -17.92
C GLY A 566 -3.26 -15.55 -17.77
N PRO A 567 -4.33 -14.78 -18.07
CA PRO A 567 -4.34 -13.34 -17.88
C PRO A 567 -4.01 -12.89 -16.45
N LYS A 568 -4.45 -13.65 -15.43
CA LYS A 568 -4.14 -13.31 -14.02
C LYS A 568 -2.67 -13.59 -13.66
N PHE A 569 -2.08 -14.62 -14.21
CA PHE A 569 -0.64 -14.83 -14.09
C PHE A 569 0.15 -13.72 -14.79
N VAL A 570 -0.28 -13.31 -15.99
CA VAL A 570 0.36 -12.21 -16.74
C VAL A 570 0.25 -10.90 -15.98
N GLU A 571 -0.91 -10.57 -15.41
CA GLU A 571 -1.05 -9.40 -14.53
C GLU A 571 -0.02 -9.42 -13.39
N ASN A 572 0.11 -10.55 -12.68
CA ASN A 572 1.07 -10.68 -11.59
C ASN A 572 2.53 -10.55 -12.09
N ILE A 573 2.87 -11.14 -13.24
CA ILE A 573 4.20 -11.06 -13.85
C ILE A 573 4.54 -9.62 -14.22
N VAL A 574 3.64 -8.93 -14.92
CA VAL A 574 3.85 -7.56 -15.40
C VAL A 574 3.98 -6.58 -14.23
N GLN A 575 3.06 -6.65 -13.26
CA GLN A 575 3.10 -5.81 -12.07
C GLN A 575 4.35 -6.06 -11.22
N ALA A 576 4.76 -7.31 -11.09
CA ALA A 576 5.97 -7.67 -10.36
C ALA A 576 7.24 -7.18 -11.08
N THR A 577 7.29 -7.29 -12.40
CA THR A 577 8.40 -6.78 -13.22
C THR A 577 8.48 -5.26 -13.15
N ALA A 578 7.34 -4.55 -13.23
CA ALA A 578 7.29 -3.09 -13.05
C ALA A 578 7.80 -2.66 -11.66
N ARG A 579 7.43 -3.42 -10.61
CA ARG A 579 7.97 -3.20 -9.25
C ARG A 579 9.49 -3.40 -9.20
N ASP A 580 10.03 -4.39 -9.88
CA ASP A 580 11.48 -4.65 -9.89
C ASP A 580 12.23 -3.52 -10.59
N ILE A 581 11.67 -2.98 -11.67
CA ILE A 581 12.21 -1.80 -12.36
C ILE A 581 12.22 -0.58 -11.42
N LEU A 582 11.11 -0.30 -10.73
CA LEU A 582 11.04 0.79 -9.76
C LEU A 582 12.05 0.61 -8.62
N ALA A 583 12.14 -0.59 -8.05
CA ALA A 583 13.05 -0.87 -6.94
C ALA A 583 14.51 -0.64 -7.34
N GLU A 584 14.92 -1.09 -8.52
CA GLU A 584 16.28 -0.86 -9.03
C GLU A 584 16.52 0.62 -9.35
N ALA A 585 15.53 1.32 -9.92
CA ALA A 585 15.62 2.76 -10.16
C ALA A 585 15.78 3.54 -8.85
N MET A 586 15.05 3.19 -7.79
CA MET A 586 15.21 3.81 -6.47
C MET A 586 16.59 3.55 -5.86
N LEU A 587 17.16 2.34 -6.03
CA LEU A 587 18.54 2.07 -5.60
C LEU A 587 19.55 2.95 -6.35
N ARG A 588 19.40 3.14 -7.68
CA ARG A 588 20.25 4.03 -8.48
C ARG A 588 20.10 5.48 -8.05
N LEU A 589 18.88 5.96 -7.85
CA LEU A 589 18.62 7.32 -7.35
C LEU A 589 19.27 7.55 -5.98
N ASN A 590 19.12 6.60 -5.07
CA ASN A 590 19.73 6.70 -3.74
C ASN A 590 21.27 6.65 -3.80
N ALA A 591 21.84 5.81 -4.66
CA ALA A 591 23.30 5.75 -4.89
C ALA A 591 23.84 7.04 -5.53
N ALA A 592 23.05 7.73 -6.35
CA ALA A 592 23.37 9.04 -6.89
C ALA A 592 23.20 10.21 -5.88
N GLY A 593 22.84 9.91 -4.63
CA GLY A 593 22.69 10.90 -3.56
C GLY A 593 21.32 11.56 -3.48
N TYR A 594 20.36 11.17 -4.28
CA TYR A 594 19.00 11.72 -4.23
C TYR A 594 18.22 11.18 -3.04
N ARG A 595 17.66 12.10 -2.25
CA ARG A 595 16.93 11.79 -1.01
C ARG A 595 15.47 11.45 -1.33
N ILE A 596 15.17 10.18 -1.55
CA ILE A 596 13.79 9.70 -1.70
C ILE A 596 13.12 9.75 -0.32
N VAL A 597 11.95 10.39 -0.22
CA VAL A 597 11.18 10.54 1.03
C VAL A 597 9.82 9.83 0.97
N MET A 598 9.34 9.52 -0.22
CA MET A 598 8.11 8.76 -0.47
C MET A 598 8.18 8.18 -1.89
N HIS A 599 7.42 7.14 -2.14
CA HIS A 599 7.11 6.69 -3.50
C HIS A 599 5.65 6.24 -3.56
N VAL A 600 5.02 6.41 -4.73
CA VAL A 600 3.60 6.09 -4.95
C VAL A 600 3.47 5.39 -6.31
N HIS A 601 3.02 4.14 -6.30
CA HIS A 601 2.94 3.28 -7.49
C HIS A 601 4.29 3.17 -8.22
N ASP A 602 4.46 3.93 -9.30
CA ASP A 602 5.60 3.95 -10.22
C ASP A 602 6.37 5.29 -10.19
N GLU A 603 6.04 6.17 -9.24
CA GLU A 603 6.74 7.45 -9.04
C GLU A 603 7.61 7.46 -7.77
N ALA A 604 8.71 8.19 -7.83
CA ALA A 604 9.58 8.51 -6.69
C ALA A 604 9.49 9.99 -6.35
N VAL A 605 9.29 10.31 -5.07
CA VAL A 605 9.26 11.68 -4.54
C VAL A 605 10.58 11.96 -3.84
N ILE A 606 11.34 12.89 -4.40
CA ILE A 606 12.67 13.27 -3.94
C ILE A 606 12.62 14.67 -3.31
N GLU A 607 13.23 14.82 -2.15
CA GLU A 607 13.38 16.09 -1.44
C GLU A 607 14.80 16.60 -1.67
N ALA A 608 14.94 17.71 -2.42
CA ALA A 608 16.25 18.23 -2.81
C ALA A 608 16.27 19.77 -2.90
N PRO A 609 17.46 20.41 -2.87
CA PRO A 609 17.62 21.85 -3.06
C PRO A 609 17.04 22.35 -4.40
N PRO A 610 16.67 23.64 -4.50
CA PRO A 610 16.02 24.20 -5.70
C PRO A 610 16.86 24.17 -6.99
N ASP A 611 18.18 24.06 -6.87
CA ASP A 611 19.14 23.99 -7.97
C ASP A 611 19.37 22.57 -8.51
N THR A 612 18.65 21.58 -7.98
CA THR A 612 18.73 20.19 -8.43
C THR A 612 18.15 20.02 -9.84
N SER A 613 18.82 19.26 -10.70
CA SER A 613 18.34 18.98 -12.06
C SER A 613 17.30 17.86 -12.06
N LEU A 614 16.06 18.20 -12.45
CA LEU A 614 14.99 17.22 -12.69
C LEU A 614 15.34 16.28 -13.85
N GLU A 615 15.97 16.81 -14.90
CA GLU A 615 16.37 16.01 -16.06
C GLU A 615 17.34 14.89 -15.67
N ASN A 616 18.31 15.19 -14.80
CA ASN A 616 19.24 14.17 -14.29
C ASN A 616 18.51 13.11 -13.46
N ILE A 617 17.55 13.51 -12.62
CA ILE A 617 16.72 12.56 -11.85
C ILE A 617 15.95 11.64 -12.79
N CYS A 618 15.24 12.19 -13.78
CA CYS A 618 14.48 11.42 -14.76
C CYS A 618 15.40 10.53 -15.61
N SER A 619 16.59 10.99 -15.97
CA SER A 619 17.59 10.21 -16.69
C SER A 619 18.06 8.99 -15.88
N VAL A 620 18.38 9.19 -14.59
CA VAL A 620 18.79 8.08 -13.70
C VAL A 620 17.64 7.08 -13.49
N MET A 621 16.43 7.58 -13.28
CA MET A 621 15.25 6.73 -13.09
C MET A 621 14.92 5.93 -14.35
N GLY A 622 14.98 6.57 -15.53
CA GLY A 622 14.64 5.97 -16.82
C GLY A 622 15.67 5.00 -17.39
N GLN A 623 16.79 4.75 -16.71
CA GLN A 623 17.77 3.76 -17.15
C GLN A 623 17.20 2.36 -17.16
N THR A 624 17.31 1.68 -18.29
CA THR A 624 16.86 0.29 -18.42
C THR A 624 17.78 -0.65 -17.63
N PRO A 625 17.25 -1.51 -16.77
CA PRO A 625 18.03 -2.55 -16.09
C PRO A 625 18.73 -3.49 -17.07
N THR A 626 19.88 -4.02 -16.71
CA THR A 626 20.67 -4.93 -17.58
C THR A 626 19.90 -6.21 -17.94
N TRP A 627 19.05 -6.70 -17.05
CA TRP A 627 18.19 -7.86 -17.27
C TRP A 627 16.96 -7.57 -18.15
N ALA A 628 16.65 -6.28 -18.42
CA ALA A 628 15.51 -5.86 -19.22
C ALA A 628 15.94 -5.32 -20.61
N SER A 629 16.94 -5.95 -21.23
CA SER A 629 17.42 -5.55 -22.57
C SER A 629 16.28 -5.46 -23.57
N GLY A 630 16.23 -4.36 -24.31
CA GLY A 630 15.18 -4.07 -25.29
C GLY A 630 13.91 -3.43 -24.73
N LEU A 631 13.76 -3.33 -23.41
CA LEU A 631 12.67 -2.56 -22.81
C LEU A 631 12.96 -1.05 -22.94
N LEU A 632 12.02 -0.33 -23.55
CA LEU A 632 12.09 1.13 -23.70
C LEU A 632 11.46 1.79 -22.47
N LEU A 633 12.27 2.26 -21.54
CA LEU A 633 11.82 3.02 -20.37
C LEU A 633 11.87 4.53 -20.64
N ARG A 634 10.94 5.24 -20.03
CA ARG A 634 10.94 6.70 -19.96
C ARG A 634 10.41 7.11 -18.60
N ALA A 635 11.14 8.02 -17.95
CA ALA A 635 10.68 8.73 -16.77
C ALA A 635 10.48 10.19 -17.11
N ASP A 636 9.32 10.73 -16.74
CA ASP A 636 9.00 12.14 -16.81
C ASP A 636 8.84 12.66 -15.37
N GLY A 637 8.84 13.96 -15.17
CA GLY A 637 8.73 14.50 -13.82
C GLY A 637 8.38 15.98 -13.77
N TYR A 638 8.16 16.46 -12.56
CA TYR A 638 7.89 17.86 -12.27
C TYR A 638 8.48 18.28 -10.92
N VAL A 639 8.58 19.59 -10.72
CA VAL A 639 9.06 20.18 -9.46
C VAL A 639 7.92 20.92 -8.80
N CYS A 640 7.75 20.78 -7.50
CA CYS A 640 6.68 21.42 -6.77
C CYS A 640 7.06 21.78 -5.32
N ASP A 641 6.33 22.74 -4.74
CA ASP A 641 6.51 23.21 -3.36
C ASP A 641 5.62 22.44 -2.36
N PHE A 642 4.68 21.69 -2.87
CA PHE A 642 3.87 20.69 -2.15
C PHE A 642 3.49 19.58 -3.13
N TYR A 643 3.29 18.37 -2.59
CA TYR A 643 2.97 17.22 -3.43
C TYR A 643 1.60 17.38 -4.11
N LYS A 644 1.56 17.17 -5.41
CA LYS A 644 0.35 17.15 -6.24
C LYS A 644 0.52 16.10 -7.34
N LYS A 645 -0.52 15.82 -8.08
CA LYS A 645 -0.44 15.01 -9.30
C LYS A 645 -0.81 15.88 -10.48
N ASP A 646 0.05 15.86 -11.50
CA ASP A 646 -0.22 16.55 -12.77
C ASP A 646 -1.24 15.80 -13.61
#